data_dd3ad2f4abadcdb3533d2f3f514719d0
#
_entry.id   dd3ad2f4abadcdb3533d2f3f514719d0
#
_cell.length_a   1.000
_cell.length_b   1.000
_cell.length_c   1.000
_cell.angle_alpha   90.00
_cell.angle_beta   90.00
_cell.angle_gamma   90.00
#
_symmetry.space_group_name_H-M   'P 1'
#
loop_
_entity.id
_entity.type
_entity.pdbx_description
1 polymer ?
#
loop_
_entity_poly.entity_id
_entity_poly.type
_entity_poly.pdbx_seq_one_letter_code
_entity_poly.pdbx_strand_id
1 'polypeptide(L)'
;MDQAKMIKEQRIVELNDETIFDQNAQYVIPRYQRAYAWEYDEIVQLIEDIKDATSESNSNNYYIGTLIVCKIKDDPETYEVIDGQQRLTTLYLLLSYLSFKEFPDIKPPKKNLRFDCRKRSNYTFQNIEEVLKNSSVLEDERLEQSILNGVDVIRQKFEGEKLNENDFYERLKKVILYRIEVPEHTDLNKYFEIMNTRGEQLEQSDILKARLMSFLEGNREEQELFAKIWDACSDMTGYVQMHFNKSDREQIFGDSWNGFPQKDFFSSLISSYQSENDSSERELTELKLTIKEIISSEFNPESQLGNVDSSNEDADARFESIISFPHFLLHAIRLYLPKEKQPEEVGLDKSLDDKKLISDFDLVVKNTEEEVVDKGQGKKPNKANFAKGFIQHLLQLRCLFDKFIIKREFREENLDGEWSLKELKVSGQDSKKKAYYSNTALKDEGEEETRNNECLMIQAALRVSYTSPKVMHWITELLNWLRDNHNNPEGLTDEGEKLAAEATSWFLDETDYKLGVQTPRIVFNFLDYLLWKEDKDKYSDFQFEFRNSVEHLYPQNPSEGSSITHWDGKDMFGNLCLISRRENSRFSNLSPKLKCQYYSNIVEKGSIKLRIMGEIINKSSDEEWRLRECEKHQKAMLGFLGRSPKNVTLTGKPQPR
;
A
#
# COMPACT_ATOMS: atom_id res chain seq x y z
N MET A 1 -12.02 18.61 -0.11
CA MET A 1 -11.28 19.12 -1.31
C MET A 1 -12.02 18.64 -2.55
N ASP A 2 -12.36 19.51 -3.48
CA ASP A 2 -13.11 19.12 -4.69
C ASP A 2 -12.37 18.03 -5.48
N GLN A 3 -13.03 16.91 -5.77
CA GLN A 3 -12.53 15.85 -6.66
C GLN A 3 -12.05 16.40 -8.00
N ALA A 4 -12.63 17.50 -8.48
CA ALA A 4 -12.21 18.20 -9.70
C ALA A 4 -10.79 18.77 -9.65
N LYS A 5 -10.18 18.94 -8.45
CA LYS A 5 -8.79 19.41 -8.32
C LYS A 5 -7.76 18.30 -8.33
N MET A 6 -8.16 17.04 -8.12
CA MET A 6 -7.24 15.89 -8.05
C MET A 6 -6.90 15.32 -9.42
N ILE A 7 -7.73 15.53 -10.42
CA ILE A 7 -7.49 15.04 -11.79
C ILE A 7 -7.30 16.25 -12.70
N LYS A 8 -6.13 16.35 -13.31
CA LYS A 8 -5.81 17.41 -14.27
C LYS A 8 -5.38 16.82 -15.61
N GLU A 9 -6.09 17.18 -16.66
CA GLU A 9 -5.66 16.89 -18.03
C GLU A 9 -4.35 17.64 -18.33
N GLN A 10 -3.37 16.94 -18.84
CA GLN A 10 -2.06 17.48 -19.20
C GLN A 10 -1.79 17.17 -20.66
N ARG A 11 -1.31 18.17 -21.38
CA ARG A 11 -0.81 17.97 -22.74
C ARG A 11 0.70 17.79 -22.72
N ILE A 12 1.21 17.06 -23.70
CA ILE A 12 2.65 16.84 -23.86
C ILE A 12 3.27 18.05 -24.53
N VAL A 13 2.54 18.61 -25.50
CA VAL A 13 2.93 19.82 -26.23
C VAL A 13 1.72 20.72 -26.45
N GLU A 14 1.84 22.01 -26.17
CA GLU A 14 0.80 23.00 -26.47
C GLU A 14 1.33 24.34 -26.99
N LEU A 15 0.42 25.10 -27.63
CA LEU A 15 0.68 26.44 -28.14
C LEU A 15 0.72 27.52 -27.03
N ASN A 16 0.27 27.22 -25.81
CA ASN A 16 0.04 28.17 -24.70
C ASN A 16 0.65 27.73 -23.34
N ASP A 17 1.95 27.44 -23.30
CA ASP A 17 2.80 27.35 -22.08
C ASP A 17 2.31 26.48 -20.89
N GLU A 18 1.28 25.63 -21.00
CA GLU A 18 0.76 24.80 -19.92
C GLU A 18 0.95 23.28 -20.12
N THR A 19 2.07 22.87 -20.75
CA THR A 19 2.38 21.45 -20.90
C THR A 19 3.04 20.89 -19.65
N ILE A 20 3.05 19.55 -19.53
CA ILE A 20 3.69 18.88 -18.39
C ILE A 20 5.18 19.25 -18.23
N PHE A 21 5.87 19.56 -19.34
CA PHE A 21 7.30 19.90 -19.35
C PHE A 21 7.59 21.40 -19.38
N ASP A 22 6.58 22.26 -19.53
CA ASP A 22 6.73 23.72 -19.54
C ASP A 22 6.27 24.39 -18.23
N GLN A 23 5.56 23.67 -17.38
CA GLN A 23 5.11 24.15 -16.08
C GLN A 23 6.30 24.43 -15.15
N ASN A 24 6.12 25.34 -14.20
CA ASN A 24 7.08 25.54 -13.12
C ASN A 24 7.08 24.39 -12.11
N ALA A 25 6.23 23.38 -12.32
CA ALA A 25 6.17 22.17 -11.51
C ALA A 25 7.40 21.29 -11.73
N GLN A 26 7.96 20.75 -10.64
CA GLN A 26 9.07 19.81 -10.66
C GLN A 26 8.53 18.39 -10.44
N TYR A 27 9.04 17.41 -11.19
CA TYR A 27 8.70 16.00 -11.04
C TYR A 27 9.91 15.23 -10.52
N VAL A 28 9.73 14.52 -9.41
CA VAL A 28 10.79 13.75 -8.75
C VAL A 28 10.44 12.28 -8.79
N ILE A 29 11.31 11.48 -9.39
CA ILE A 29 11.19 10.03 -9.37
C ILE A 29 11.88 9.54 -8.08
N PRO A 30 11.12 8.94 -7.14
CA PRO A 30 11.65 8.57 -5.83
C PRO A 30 12.60 7.38 -5.91
N ARG A 31 13.38 7.20 -4.84
CA ARG A 31 14.42 6.16 -4.74
C ARG A 31 13.90 4.73 -4.80
N TYR A 32 12.65 4.49 -4.35
CA TYR A 32 12.04 3.18 -4.34
C TYR A 32 11.59 2.71 -5.73
N GLN A 33 11.47 3.62 -6.68
CA GLN A 33 11.19 3.24 -8.05
C GLN A 33 12.47 2.76 -8.76
N ARG A 34 12.30 1.85 -9.73
CA ARG A 34 13.41 1.37 -10.56
C ARG A 34 14.03 2.48 -11.39
N ALA A 35 15.22 2.27 -11.92
CA ALA A 35 15.81 3.13 -12.92
C ALA A 35 14.97 3.14 -14.21
N TYR A 36 15.28 4.08 -15.12
CA TYR A 36 14.74 4.00 -16.48
C TYR A 36 15.16 2.67 -17.11
N ALA A 37 14.18 1.93 -17.63
CA ALA A 37 14.38 0.54 -18.04
C ALA A 37 13.61 0.17 -19.32
N TRP A 38 12.95 1.13 -20.00
CA TRP A 38 12.36 0.87 -21.30
C TRP A 38 13.44 0.65 -22.34
N GLU A 39 13.25 -0.38 -23.14
CA GLU A 39 14.12 -0.80 -24.21
C GLU A 39 13.49 -0.54 -25.58
N TYR A 40 13.96 -1.22 -26.61
CA TYR A 40 13.54 -1.00 -27.99
C TYR A 40 12.02 -1.17 -28.19
N ASP A 41 11.46 -2.27 -27.68
CA ASP A 41 10.07 -2.64 -27.95
C ASP A 41 9.07 -1.63 -27.34
N GLU A 42 9.26 -1.22 -26.10
CA GLU A 42 8.34 -0.30 -25.42
C GLU A 42 8.43 1.11 -26.00
N ILE A 43 9.64 1.58 -26.35
CA ILE A 43 9.86 2.91 -26.92
C ILE A 43 9.26 2.96 -28.34
N VAL A 44 9.52 1.95 -29.15
CA VAL A 44 8.97 1.85 -30.51
C VAL A 44 7.46 1.76 -30.48
N GLN A 45 6.91 0.91 -29.58
CA GLN A 45 5.46 0.80 -29.42
C GLN A 45 4.82 2.15 -29.07
N LEU A 46 5.42 2.92 -28.13
CA LEU A 46 4.91 4.25 -27.78
C LEU A 46 4.87 5.20 -28.99
N ILE A 47 5.92 5.19 -29.82
CA ILE A 47 6.00 6.03 -31.03
C ILE A 47 4.96 5.60 -32.06
N GLU A 48 4.78 4.29 -32.27
CA GLU A 48 3.76 3.75 -33.18
C GLU A 48 2.35 4.06 -32.70
N ASP A 49 2.06 3.88 -31.41
CA ASP A 49 0.76 4.18 -30.83
C ASP A 49 0.37 5.66 -31.03
N ILE A 50 1.32 6.57 -30.81
CA ILE A 50 1.08 8.01 -31.07
C ILE A 50 0.82 8.24 -32.54
N LYS A 51 1.59 7.63 -33.44
CA LYS A 51 1.45 7.77 -34.90
C LYS A 51 0.11 7.25 -35.38
N ASP A 52 -0.32 6.07 -34.93
CA ASP A 52 -1.53 5.41 -35.40
C ASP A 52 -2.80 6.04 -34.82
N ALA A 53 -2.81 6.34 -33.52
CA ALA A 53 -3.96 6.92 -32.86
C ALA A 53 -4.29 8.34 -33.30
N THR A 54 -3.30 9.06 -33.81
CA THR A 54 -3.44 10.48 -34.24
C THR A 54 -3.37 10.68 -35.77
N SER A 55 -3.60 9.59 -36.53
CA SER A 55 -3.63 9.65 -38.01
C SER A 55 -4.66 10.67 -38.54
N GLU A 56 -4.49 11.13 -39.79
CA GLU A 56 -5.33 12.19 -40.39
C GLU A 56 -6.84 11.88 -40.38
N SER A 57 -7.20 10.60 -40.40
CA SER A 57 -8.60 10.14 -40.31
C SER A 57 -9.20 10.27 -38.91
N ASN A 58 -8.40 10.51 -37.88
CA ASN A 58 -8.81 10.57 -36.50
C ASN A 58 -8.47 11.94 -35.89
N SER A 59 -9.46 12.84 -35.81
CA SER A 59 -9.29 14.22 -35.31
C SER A 59 -9.29 14.29 -33.76
N ASN A 60 -9.52 13.18 -33.05
CA ASN A 60 -9.68 13.16 -31.61
C ASN A 60 -8.31 13.18 -30.86
N ASN A 61 -8.32 13.71 -29.66
CA ASN A 61 -7.19 13.60 -28.76
C ASN A 61 -6.91 12.13 -28.42
N TYR A 62 -5.62 11.78 -28.29
CA TYR A 62 -5.17 10.46 -27.91
C TYR A 62 -4.78 10.44 -26.43
N TYR A 63 -5.46 9.61 -25.65
CA TYR A 63 -5.16 9.42 -24.24
C TYR A 63 -4.06 8.37 -24.07
N ILE A 64 -2.89 8.82 -23.56
CA ILE A 64 -1.70 7.96 -23.41
C ILE A 64 -1.60 7.28 -22.06
N GLY A 65 -2.49 7.60 -21.13
CA GLY A 65 -2.55 7.01 -19.79
C GLY A 65 -2.51 8.04 -18.67
N THR A 66 -2.32 7.55 -17.44
CA THR A 66 -2.27 8.37 -16.23
C THR A 66 -0.84 8.58 -15.74
N LEU A 67 -0.61 9.72 -15.13
CA LEU A 67 0.56 10.01 -14.30
C LEU A 67 0.08 10.25 -12.87
N ILE A 68 0.44 9.38 -11.96
CA ILE A 68 0.03 9.48 -10.58
C ILE A 68 1.13 10.13 -9.78
N VAL A 69 0.79 11.19 -9.06
CA VAL A 69 1.75 12.02 -8.33
C VAL A 69 1.26 12.33 -6.92
N CYS A 70 2.20 12.55 -6.01
CA CYS A 70 1.97 13.12 -4.70
C CYS A 70 2.68 14.46 -4.59
N LYS A 71 1.97 15.48 -4.14
CA LYS A 71 2.56 16.82 -3.97
C LYS A 71 3.46 16.84 -2.74
N ILE A 72 4.73 17.22 -2.90
CA ILE A 72 5.70 17.26 -1.80
C ILE A 72 6.19 18.67 -1.46
N LYS A 73 5.90 19.67 -2.31
CA LYS A 73 6.28 21.06 -2.09
C LYS A 73 5.34 22.01 -2.84
N ASP A 74 5.06 23.18 -2.27
CA ASP A 74 4.17 24.17 -2.86
C ASP A 74 4.89 25.22 -3.74
N ASP A 75 6.13 25.59 -3.41
CA ASP A 75 6.89 26.62 -4.14
C ASP A 75 8.38 26.25 -4.27
N PRO A 76 8.90 25.98 -5.47
CA PRO A 76 8.11 25.64 -6.66
C PRO A 76 7.29 24.35 -6.45
N GLU A 77 6.12 24.25 -7.06
CA GLU A 77 5.32 23.03 -6.99
C GLU A 77 6.18 21.81 -7.35
N THR A 78 6.28 20.86 -6.43
CA THR A 78 7.09 19.67 -6.62
C THR A 78 6.25 18.43 -6.34
N TYR A 79 6.25 17.52 -7.30
CA TYR A 79 5.49 16.28 -7.28
C TYR A 79 6.41 15.07 -7.26
N GLU A 80 6.15 14.15 -6.35
CA GLU A 80 6.74 12.82 -6.36
C GLU A 80 5.93 11.94 -7.31
N VAL A 81 6.60 11.33 -8.30
CA VAL A 81 5.95 10.45 -9.28
C VAL A 81 5.76 9.07 -8.67
N ILE A 82 4.51 8.62 -8.57
CA ILE A 82 4.16 7.32 -8.00
C ILE A 82 4.02 6.28 -9.10
N ASP A 83 3.37 6.63 -10.21
CA ASP A 83 3.25 5.77 -11.38
C ASP A 83 3.35 6.57 -12.67
N GLY A 84 3.74 5.90 -13.78
CA GLY A 84 3.93 6.51 -15.09
C GLY A 84 5.36 7.03 -15.35
N GLN A 85 6.33 6.75 -14.47
CA GLN A 85 7.70 7.28 -14.55
C GLN A 85 8.42 6.91 -15.85
N GLN A 86 8.29 5.68 -16.35
CA GLN A 86 8.96 5.22 -17.58
C GLN A 86 8.43 6.01 -18.77
N ARG A 87 7.11 6.11 -18.89
CA ARG A 87 6.44 6.88 -19.96
C ARG A 87 6.81 8.36 -19.89
N LEU A 88 6.79 8.96 -18.70
CA LEU A 88 7.17 10.36 -18.52
C LEU A 88 8.62 10.60 -18.96
N THR A 89 9.53 9.69 -18.60
CA THR A 89 10.94 9.76 -18.99
C THR A 89 11.10 9.65 -20.52
N THR A 90 10.42 8.69 -21.15
CA THR A 90 10.50 8.51 -22.62
C THR A 90 9.93 9.72 -23.36
N LEU A 91 8.81 10.29 -22.89
CA LEU A 91 8.25 11.50 -23.49
C LEU A 91 9.21 12.70 -23.36
N TYR A 92 9.92 12.81 -22.23
CA TYR A 92 10.95 13.83 -22.04
C TYR A 92 12.11 13.66 -23.04
N LEU A 93 12.60 12.42 -23.23
CA LEU A 93 13.67 12.11 -24.19
C LEU A 93 13.22 12.38 -25.62
N LEU A 94 11.98 12.01 -25.96
CA LEU A 94 11.39 12.23 -27.27
C LEU A 94 11.30 13.73 -27.62
N LEU A 95 10.80 14.54 -26.69
CA LEU A 95 10.76 16.00 -26.89
C LEU A 95 12.15 16.62 -26.98
N SER A 96 13.10 16.13 -26.18
CA SER A 96 14.49 16.58 -26.24
C SER A 96 15.09 16.29 -27.63
N TYR A 97 14.83 15.08 -28.18
CA TYR A 97 15.27 14.71 -29.51
C TYR A 97 14.65 15.60 -30.61
N LEU A 98 13.33 15.79 -30.59
CA LEU A 98 12.61 16.60 -31.55
C LEU A 98 13.06 18.06 -31.51
N SER A 99 13.25 18.63 -30.33
CA SER A 99 13.74 20.00 -30.18
C SER A 99 15.18 20.19 -30.68
N PHE A 100 16.00 19.15 -30.57
CA PHE A 100 17.39 19.17 -31.07
C PHE A 100 17.50 19.25 -32.61
N LYS A 101 16.52 18.73 -33.34
CA LYS A 101 16.49 18.78 -34.82
C LYS A 101 16.23 20.19 -35.41
N GLU A 102 16.27 21.24 -34.57
CA GLU A 102 16.21 22.66 -34.94
C GLU A 102 14.95 23.10 -35.70
N PHE A 103 13.81 22.52 -35.38
CA PHE A 103 12.52 23.01 -35.86
C PHE A 103 12.13 24.29 -35.10
N PRO A 104 11.77 25.41 -35.79
CA PRO A 104 11.56 26.70 -35.14
C PRO A 104 10.47 26.74 -34.06
N ASP A 105 9.52 25.82 -34.13
CA ASP A 105 8.34 25.79 -33.29
C ASP A 105 8.45 24.80 -32.12
N ILE A 106 9.52 23.98 -32.05
CA ILE A 106 9.69 22.95 -31.00
C ILE A 106 10.58 23.51 -29.90
N LYS A 107 9.98 23.82 -28.76
CA LYS A 107 10.74 24.23 -27.55
C LYS A 107 11.31 23.00 -26.82
N PRO A 108 12.56 23.06 -26.34
CA PRO A 108 13.11 22.01 -25.49
C PRO A 108 12.31 21.91 -24.18
N PRO A 109 12.11 20.68 -23.64
CA PRO A 109 11.45 20.52 -22.36
C PRO A 109 12.25 21.21 -21.26
N LYS A 110 11.57 21.85 -20.31
CA LYS A 110 12.23 22.38 -19.12
C LYS A 110 12.86 21.23 -18.32
N LYS A 111 14.00 21.50 -17.67
CA LYS A 111 14.69 20.53 -16.82
C LYS A 111 13.95 20.31 -15.49
N ASN A 112 12.67 19.94 -15.59
CA ASN A 112 11.75 19.78 -14.47
C ASN A 112 11.54 18.32 -14.04
N LEU A 113 12.28 17.36 -14.63
CA LEU A 113 12.30 15.96 -14.26
C LEU A 113 13.64 15.60 -13.59
N ARG A 114 13.60 14.97 -12.43
CA ARG A 114 14.80 14.49 -11.74
C ARG A 114 14.56 13.20 -10.95
N PHE A 115 15.63 12.46 -10.70
CA PHE A 115 15.63 11.29 -9.82
C PHE A 115 16.18 11.68 -8.44
N ASP A 116 15.52 11.21 -7.36
CA ASP A 116 15.89 11.55 -5.97
C ASP A 116 17.34 11.14 -5.62
N CYS A 117 17.78 9.94 -6.01
CA CYS A 117 19.08 9.39 -5.60
C CYS A 117 20.03 8.99 -6.73
N ARG A 118 19.67 9.23 -8.01
CA ARG A 118 20.45 8.75 -9.16
C ARG A 118 21.27 9.85 -9.77
N LYS A 119 22.50 10.00 -9.32
CA LYS A 119 23.40 11.06 -9.80
C LYS A 119 23.68 10.96 -11.30
N ARG A 120 23.90 9.75 -11.83
CA ARG A 120 24.14 9.53 -13.27
C ARG A 120 22.93 9.91 -14.11
N SER A 121 21.74 9.45 -13.77
CA SER A 121 20.52 9.81 -14.46
C SER A 121 20.27 11.32 -14.48
N ASN A 122 20.45 12.00 -13.34
CA ASN A 122 20.33 13.45 -13.24
C ASN A 122 21.39 14.18 -14.08
N TYR A 123 22.63 13.71 -14.06
CA TYR A 123 23.69 14.26 -14.86
C TYR A 123 23.40 14.11 -16.36
N THR A 124 22.87 12.96 -16.78
CA THR A 124 22.48 12.71 -18.17
C THR A 124 21.37 13.66 -18.62
N PHE A 125 20.32 13.87 -17.80
CA PHE A 125 19.25 14.84 -18.14
C PHE A 125 19.74 16.28 -18.19
N GLN A 126 20.66 16.67 -17.31
CA GLN A 126 21.23 18.02 -17.34
C GLN A 126 22.04 18.28 -18.62
N ASN A 127 22.66 17.23 -19.17
CA ASN A 127 23.53 17.31 -20.35
C ASN A 127 22.90 16.67 -21.61
N ILE A 128 21.59 16.48 -21.63
CA ILE A 128 20.87 15.76 -22.72
C ILE A 128 21.13 16.38 -24.11
N GLU A 129 21.25 17.68 -24.16
CA GLU A 129 21.56 18.39 -25.41
C GLU A 129 22.97 18.07 -25.97
N GLU A 130 23.95 17.88 -25.07
CA GLU A 130 25.31 17.45 -25.45
C GLU A 130 25.33 16.01 -25.90
N VAL A 131 24.57 15.13 -25.23
CA VAL A 131 24.37 13.73 -25.61
C VAL A 131 23.76 13.63 -27.01
N LEU A 132 22.80 14.47 -27.33
CA LEU A 132 22.16 14.51 -28.65
C LEU A 132 23.11 15.02 -29.76
N LYS A 133 24.04 15.94 -29.41
CA LYS A 133 24.98 16.55 -30.35
C LYS A 133 26.17 15.67 -30.73
N ASN A 134 26.73 14.94 -29.77
CA ASN A 134 28.01 14.27 -29.93
C ASN A 134 27.95 12.79 -29.58
N SER A 135 28.11 11.92 -30.56
CA SER A 135 28.26 10.48 -30.36
C SER A 135 29.52 10.09 -29.53
N SER A 136 30.53 10.97 -29.44
CA SER A 136 31.75 10.73 -28.69
C SER A 136 31.59 10.95 -27.15
N VAL A 137 30.51 11.59 -26.68
CA VAL A 137 30.20 11.79 -25.28
C VAL A 137 29.68 10.48 -24.62
N LEU A 138 29.33 9.48 -25.41
CA LEU A 138 28.82 8.18 -24.98
C LEU A 138 29.83 7.36 -24.13
N GLU A 139 31.12 7.72 -24.11
CA GLU A 139 32.16 7.09 -23.29
C GLU A 139 32.30 7.70 -21.87
N ASP A 140 31.51 8.75 -21.54
CA ASP A 140 31.54 9.36 -20.21
C ASP A 140 30.87 8.45 -19.17
N GLU A 141 31.65 7.88 -18.27
CA GLU A 141 31.19 7.00 -17.18
C GLU A 141 30.17 7.66 -16.24
N ARG A 142 30.01 8.98 -16.28
CA ARG A 142 29.04 9.73 -15.47
C ARG A 142 27.63 9.67 -16.05
N LEU A 143 27.47 9.26 -17.31
CA LEU A 143 26.18 9.14 -17.99
C LEU A 143 25.48 7.82 -17.61
N GLU A 144 24.16 7.83 -17.70
CA GLU A 144 23.31 6.66 -17.44
C GLU A 144 23.03 5.92 -18.73
N GLN A 145 23.55 4.69 -18.84
CA GLN A 145 23.52 3.92 -20.08
C GLN A 145 22.09 3.61 -20.56
N SER A 146 21.14 3.34 -19.65
CA SER A 146 19.76 3.07 -20.03
C SER A 146 19.08 4.28 -20.71
N ILE A 147 19.43 5.49 -20.27
CA ILE A 147 18.90 6.72 -20.87
C ILE A 147 19.55 6.94 -22.25
N LEU A 148 20.85 6.68 -22.38
CA LEU A 148 21.55 6.75 -23.66
C LEU A 148 20.96 5.78 -24.68
N ASN A 149 20.72 4.54 -24.27
CA ASN A 149 20.07 3.53 -25.11
C ASN A 149 18.68 4.00 -25.56
N GLY A 150 17.89 4.60 -24.66
CA GLY A 150 16.59 5.16 -25.00
C GLY A 150 16.67 6.27 -26.06
N VAL A 151 17.68 7.16 -25.96
CA VAL A 151 17.93 8.20 -26.97
C VAL A 151 18.32 7.59 -28.32
N ASP A 152 19.16 6.56 -28.29
CA ASP A 152 19.59 5.89 -29.52
C ASP A 152 18.44 5.14 -30.20
N VAL A 153 17.56 4.50 -29.48
CA VAL A 153 16.34 3.85 -30.01
C VAL A 153 15.44 4.89 -30.69
N ILE A 154 15.20 6.05 -30.04
CA ILE A 154 14.41 7.13 -30.62
C ILE A 154 15.07 7.60 -31.93
N ARG A 155 16.39 7.86 -31.91
CA ARG A 155 17.15 8.27 -33.10
C ARG A 155 17.03 7.26 -34.24
N GLN A 156 17.27 5.97 -33.95
CA GLN A 156 17.19 4.89 -34.94
C GLN A 156 15.79 4.78 -35.55
N LYS A 157 14.73 4.93 -34.74
CA LYS A 157 13.35 4.87 -35.22
C LYS A 157 13.04 6.02 -36.21
N PHE A 158 13.42 7.25 -35.88
CA PHE A 158 13.15 8.38 -36.72
C PHE A 158 14.02 8.39 -38.03
N GLU A 159 15.31 8.10 -37.90
CA GLU A 159 16.23 8.09 -39.05
C GLU A 159 16.04 6.84 -39.92
N GLY A 160 15.82 5.67 -39.35
CA GLY A 160 15.65 4.40 -40.05
C GLY A 160 14.36 4.34 -40.87
N GLU A 161 13.24 4.77 -40.32
CA GLU A 161 11.94 4.82 -41.01
C GLU A 161 11.69 6.13 -41.76
N LYS A 162 12.61 7.06 -41.69
CA LYS A 162 12.47 8.41 -42.28
C LYS A 162 11.18 9.10 -41.86
N LEU A 163 10.85 8.96 -40.55
CA LEU A 163 9.69 9.63 -39.99
C LEU A 163 9.89 11.14 -40.06
N ASN A 164 8.84 11.84 -40.48
CA ASN A 164 8.88 13.32 -40.54
C ASN A 164 8.66 13.84 -39.11
N GLU A 165 9.68 14.46 -38.53
CA GLU A 165 9.67 14.97 -37.15
C GLU A 165 8.60 16.06 -36.96
N ASN A 166 8.36 16.91 -37.95
CA ASN A 166 7.32 17.93 -37.90
C ASN A 166 5.92 17.32 -37.88
N ASP A 167 5.66 16.33 -38.75
CA ASP A 167 4.38 15.62 -38.76
C ASP A 167 4.16 14.89 -37.42
N PHE A 168 5.20 14.27 -36.89
CA PHE A 168 5.11 13.62 -35.58
C PHE A 168 4.87 14.62 -34.45
N TYR A 169 5.50 15.79 -34.48
CA TYR A 169 5.27 16.86 -33.52
C TYR A 169 3.82 17.36 -33.53
N GLU A 170 3.24 17.56 -34.75
CA GLU A 170 1.81 17.91 -34.87
C GLU A 170 0.89 16.84 -34.32
N ARG A 171 1.26 15.55 -34.41
CA ARG A 171 0.55 14.43 -33.79
C ARG A 171 0.69 14.48 -32.29
N LEU A 172 1.86 14.79 -31.77
CA LEU A 172 2.13 14.86 -30.33
C LEU A 172 1.28 15.94 -29.64
N LYS A 173 0.84 16.99 -30.36
CA LYS A 173 -0.11 18.00 -29.86
C LYS A 173 -1.49 17.42 -29.49
N LYS A 174 -1.85 16.30 -30.09
CA LYS A 174 -3.12 15.59 -29.79
C LYS A 174 -3.01 14.63 -28.60
N VAL A 175 -1.81 14.39 -28.10
CA VAL A 175 -1.56 13.45 -27.01
C VAL A 175 -1.85 14.12 -25.68
N ILE A 176 -2.68 13.48 -24.87
CA ILE A 176 -3.04 13.89 -23.51
C ILE A 176 -2.73 12.79 -22.50
N LEU A 177 -2.39 13.18 -21.30
CA LEU A 177 -2.33 12.30 -20.15
C LEU A 177 -3.10 12.93 -18.97
N TYR A 178 -3.62 12.12 -18.08
CA TYR A 178 -4.24 12.62 -16.85
C TYR A 178 -3.26 12.55 -15.70
N ARG A 179 -2.94 13.71 -15.12
CA ARG A 179 -2.21 13.78 -13.86
C ARG A 179 -3.21 13.65 -12.72
N ILE A 180 -3.05 12.61 -11.93
CA ILE A 180 -3.85 12.34 -10.74
C ILE A 180 -2.99 12.65 -9.53
N GLU A 181 -3.41 13.60 -8.72
CA GLU A 181 -2.75 13.96 -7.47
C GLU A 181 -3.39 13.16 -6.33
N VAL A 182 -2.60 12.32 -5.66
CA VAL A 182 -3.07 11.59 -4.48
C VAL A 182 -2.94 12.45 -3.23
N PRO A 183 -3.82 12.26 -2.22
CA PRO A 183 -3.75 12.98 -0.96
C PRO A 183 -2.40 12.84 -0.25
N GLU A 184 -2.01 13.84 0.53
CA GLU A 184 -0.71 13.93 1.21
C GLU A 184 -0.42 12.74 2.14
N HIS A 185 -1.45 12.19 2.78
CA HIS A 185 -1.33 11.10 3.75
C HIS A 185 -1.66 9.72 3.15
N THR A 186 -1.64 9.61 1.83
CA THR A 186 -1.86 8.33 1.15
C THR A 186 -0.69 7.37 1.39
N ASP A 187 -1.00 6.10 1.59
CA ASP A 187 0.01 5.04 1.58
C ASP A 187 0.53 4.81 0.16
N LEU A 188 1.57 5.54 -0.19
CA LEU A 188 2.14 5.54 -1.53
C LEU A 188 2.64 4.17 -1.97
N ASN A 189 3.16 3.34 -1.04
CA ASN A 189 3.66 2.01 -1.36
C ASN A 189 2.51 1.08 -1.77
N LYS A 190 1.41 1.10 -1.00
CA LYS A 190 0.22 0.33 -1.32
C LYS A 190 -0.41 0.80 -2.63
N TYR A 191 -0.50 2.10 -2.83
CA TYR A 191 -1.05 2.67 -4.06
C TYR A 191 -0.23 2.26 -5.29
N PHE A 192 1.11 2.29 -5.17
CA PHE A 192 2.04 1.83 -6.20
C PHE A 192 1.87 0.34 -6.52
N GLU A 193 1.71 -0.51 -5.51
CA GLU A 193 1.48 -1.95 -5.70
C GLU A 193 0.17 -2.21 -6.47
N ILE A 194 -0.94 -1.59 -6.07
CA ILE A 194 -2.24 -1.74 -6.73
C ILE A 194 -2.17 -1.32 -8.20
N MET A 195 -1.45 -0.25 -8.51
CA MET A 195 -1.36 0.26 -9.89
C MET A 195 -0.45 -0.58 -10.77
N ASN A 196 0.63 -1.16 -10.22
CA ASN A 196 1.55 -2.02 -10.97
C ASN A 196 1.00 -3.42 -11.28
N THR A 197 0.01 -3.90 -10.54
CA THR A 197 -0.59 -5.23 -10.75
C THR A 197 -1.56 -5.29 -11.95
N ARG A 198 -1.86 -4.17 -12.60
CA ARG A 198 -2.80 -4.10 -13.74
C ARG A 198 -2.21 -4.40 -15.12
N GLY A 199 -0.96 -4.90 -15.20
CA GLY A 199 -0.38 -5.40 -16.46
C GLY A 199 -0.84 -6.83 -16.76
N GLU A 200 -1.00 -7.21 -18.01
CA GLU A 200 -1.59 -8.42 -18.59
C GLU A 200 -0.98 -9.79 -18.16
N GLN A 201 -0.25 -9.89 -17.06
CA GLN A 201 0.23 -11.18 -16.54
C GLN A 201 -0.80 -11.74 -15.55
N LEU A 202 -1.16 -13.02 -15.71
CA LEU A 202 -1.91 -13.79 -14.72
C LEU A 202 -1.26 -13.60 -13.34
N GLU A 203 -2.04 -13.13 -12.38
CA GLU A 203 -1.56 -12.99 -11.01
C GLU A 203 -1.15 -14.34 -10.44
N GLN A 204 -0.13 -14.36 -9.60
CA GLN A 204 0.31 -15.61 -8.97
C GLN A 204 -0.80 -16.25 -8.12
N SER A 205 -1.70 -15.46 -7.59
CA SER A 205 -2.93 -15.90 -6.92
C SER A 205 -3.85 -16.70 -7.83
N ASP A 206 -4.02 -16.31 -9.10
CA ASP A 206 -4.85 -17.02 -10.08
C ASP A 206 -4.22 -18.35 -10.48
N ILE A 207 -2.90 -18.36 -10.68
CA ILE A 207 -2.15 -19.60 -10.94
C ILE A 207 -2.28 -20.55 -9.76
N LEU A 208 -2.18 -20.04 -8.53
CA LEU A 208 -2.34 -20.85 -7.33
C LEU A 208 -3.76 -21.39 -7.18
N LYS A 209 -4.80 -20.57 -7.46
CA LYS A 209 -6.20 -21.01 -7.50
C LYS A 209 -6.39 -22.20 -8.44
N ALA A 210 -5.97 -22.02 -9.69
CA ALA A 210 -6.09 -23.07 -10.71
C ALA A 210 -5.39 -24.39 -10.29
N ARG A 211 -4.20 -24.26 -9.70
CA ARG A 211 -3.41 -25.39 -9.21
C ARG A 211 -4.08 -26.13 -8.05
N LEU A 212 -4.63 -25.42 -7.07
CA LEU A 212 -5.36 -26.02 -5.96
C LEU A 212 -6.67 -26.67 -6.43
N MET A 213 -7.38 -26.04 -7.36
CA MET A 213 -8.57 -26.61 -7.97
C MET A 213 -8.26 -27.91 -8.74
N SER A 214 -7.09 -28.02 -9.38
CA SER A 214 -6.67 -29.28 -10.04
C SER A 214 -6.51 -30.44 -9.06
N PHE A 215 -6.26 -30.17 -7.78
CA PHE A 215 -6.20 -31.22 -6.75
C PHE A 215 -7.58 -31.81 -6.40
N LEU A 216 -8.65 -31.10 -6.76
CA LEU A 216 -10.05 -31.54 -6.61
C LEU A 216 -10.64 -32.10 -7.90
N GLU A 217 -9.79 -32.45 -8.88
CA GLU A 217 -10.22 -32.97 -10.17
C GLU A 217 -11.06 -34.24 -9.99
N GLY A 218 -12.21 -34.29 -10.70
CA GLY A 218 -13.18 -35.39 -10.59
C GLY A 218 -14.34 -35.14 -9.63
N ASN A 219 -14.32 -34.05 -8.84
CA ASN A 219 -15.47 -33.62 -8.02
C ASN A 219 -15.85 -32.17 -8.32
N ARG A 220 -16.79 -31.99 -9.23
CA ARG A 220 -17.22 -30.67 -9.72
C ARG A 220 -17.77 -29.78 -8.61
N GLU A 221 -18.56 -30.32 -7.70
CA GLU A 221 -19.20 -29.58 -6.62
C GLU A 221 -18.12 -29.01 -5.64
N GLU A 222 -17.09 -29.82 -5.33
CA GLU A 222 -15.98 -29.36 -4.49
C GLU A 222 -15.16 -28.27 -5.17
N GLN A 223 -14.97 -28.34 -6.50
CA GLN A 223 -14.30 -27.29 -7.27
C GLN A 223 -15.09 -25.99 -7.29
N GLU A 224 -16.42 -26.08 -7.51
CA GLU A 224 -17.32 -24.91 -7.53
C GLU A 224 -17.35 -24.21 -6.15
N LEU A 225 -17.48 -24.99 -5.07
CA LEU A 225 -17.44 -24.45 -3.71
C LEU A 225 -16.07 -23.85 -3.39
N PHE A 226 -14.98 -24.51 -3.76
CA PHE A 226 -13.62 -23.99 -3.59
C PHE A 226 -13.45 -22.65 -4.29
N ALA A 227 -13.88 -22.55 -5.57
CA ALA A 227 -13.80 -21.33 -6.35
C ALA A 227 -14.58 -20.20 -5.69
N LYS A 228 -15.80 -20.47 -5.23
CA LYS A 228 -16.66 -19.52 -4.55
C LYS A 228 -16.04 -18.96 -3.26
N ILE A 229 -15.48 -19.83 -2.42
CA ILE A 229 -14.80 -19.40 -1.19
C ILE A 229 -13.53 -18.60 -1.52
N TRP A 230 -12.76 -19.04 -2.53
CA TRP A 230 -11.57 -18.33 -2.96
C TRP A 230 -11.90 -16.92 -3.45
N ASP A 231 -12.91 -16.77 -4.31
CA ASP A 231 -13.34 -15.49 -4.85
C ASP A 231 -13.85 -14.56 -3.75
N ALA A 232 -14.64 -15.08 -2.81
CA ALA A 232 -15.04 -14.32 -1.63
C ALA A 232 -13.85 -13.84 -0.78
N CYS A 233 -12.81 -14.66 -0.60
CA CYS A 233 -11.61 -14.27 0.13
C CYS A 233 -10.70 -13.31 -0.64
N SER A 234 -10.72 -13.36 -1.97
CA SER A 234 -9.85 -12.55 -2.83
C SER A 234 -10.29 -11.09 -2.91
N ASP A 235 -11.56 -10.81 -2.74
CA ASP A 235 -12.07 -9.44 -2.68
C ASP A 235 -11.75 -8.84 -1.30
N MET A 236 -10.72 -8.00 -1.26
CA MET A 236 -10.22 -7.35 -0.05
C MET A 236 -10.92 -6.02 0.26
N THR A 237 -11.97 -5.65 -0.50
CA THR A 237 -12.65 -4.34 -0.35
C THR A 237 -13.77 -4.32 0.68
N GLY A 238 -14.16 -5.48 1.20
CA GLY A 238 -15.26 -5.62 2.15
C GLY A 238 -15.04 -6.73 3.15
N TYR A 239 -16.09 -7.07 3.85
CA TYR A 239 -16.12 -8.19 4.79
C TYR A 239 -16.50 -9.48 4.05
N VAL A 240 -15.73 -10.53 4.23
CA VAL A 240 -15.87 -11.79 3.46
C VAL A 240 -17.28 -12.39 3.54
N GLN A 241 -18.00 -12.21 4.63
CA GLN A 241 -19.36 -12.69 4.79
C GLN A 241 -20.32 -12.11 3.74
N MET A 242 -20.08 -10.88 3.28
CA MET A 242 -20.95 -10.19 2.33
C MET A 242 -20.83 -10.72 0.90
N HIS A 243 -19.76 -11.46 0.60
CA HIS A 243 -19.54 -12.08 -0.72
C HIS A 243 -20.28 -13.43 -0.89
N PHE A 244 -21.01 -13.89 0.14
CA PHE A 244 -21.85 -15.08 0.07
C PHE A 244 -23.33 -14.69 -0.06
N ASN A 245 -24.11 -15.52 -0.77
CA ASN A 245 -25.56 -15.39 -0.75
C ASN A 245 -26.10 -15.65 0.68
N LYS A 246 -27.35 -15.29 0.94
CA LYS A 246 -27.93 -15.37 2.28
C LYS A 246 -27.90 -16.79 2.88
N SER A 247 -28.24 -17.81 2.06
CA SER A 247 -28.30 -19.21 2.52
C SER A 247 -26.91 -19.69 2.97
N ASP A 248 -25.89 -19.53 2.10
CA ASP A 248 -24.52 -19.95 2.43
C ASP A 248 -23.96 -19.15 3.60
N ARG A 249 -24.27 -17.85 3.68
CA ARG A 249 -23.82 -16.97 4.75
C ARG A 249 -24.36 -17.46 6.09
N GLU A 250 -25.66 -17.78 6.18
CA GLU A 250 -26.27 -18.32 7.40
C GLU A 250 -25.71 -19.70 7.76
N GLN A 251 -25.43 -20.53 6.78
CA GLN A 251 -24.86 -21.86 7.00
C GLN A 251 -23.38 -21.80 7.45
N ILE A 252 -22.58 -20.89 6.92
CA ILE A 252 -21.16 -20.74 7.26
C ILE A 252 -20.96 -19.99 8.59
N PHE A 253 -21.67 -18.85 8.76
CA PHE A 253 -21.44 -17.89 9.83
C PHE A 253 -22.56 -17.82 10.86
N GLY A 254 -23.59 -18.66 10.71
CA GLY A 254 -24.77 -18.66 11.57
C GLY A 254 -25.72 -17.48 11.33
N ASP A 255 -26.81 -17.44 12.09
CA ASP A 255 -27.85 -16.42 11.97
C ASP A 255 -27.41 -14.98 12.18
N SER A 256 -26.33 -14.80 12.96
CA SER A 256 -25.73 -13.49 13.24
C SER A 256 -24.78 -13.00 12.13
N TRP A 257 -24.51 -13.83 11.12
CA TRP A 257 -23.54 -13.61 10.05
C TRP A 257 -22.10 -13.27 10.52
N ASN A 258 -21.84 -13.35 11.81
CA ASN A 258 -20.53 -13.03 12.41
C ASN A 258 -19.91 -14.21 13.18
N GLY A 259 -20.48 -15.40 13.04
CA GLY A 259 -19.94 -16.63 13.63
C GLY A 259 -18.63 -17.04 12.94
N PHE A 260 -17.78 -17.73 13.72
CA PHE A 260 -16.53 -18.26 13.18
C PHE A 260 -16.80 -19.56 12.41
N PRO A 261 -16.30 -19.74 11.17
CA PRO A 261 -16.55 -20.93 10.36
C PRO A 261 -16.05 -22.21 11.04
N GLN A 262 -16.92 -23.20 11.20
CA GLN A 262 -16.59 -24.49 11.81
C GLN A 262 -15.65 -25.28 10.90
N LYS A 263 -14.89 -26.23 11.49
CA LYS A 263 -13.88 -27.01 10.71
C LYS A 263 -14.48 -27.89 9.61
N ASP A 264 -15.75 -28.26 9.72
CA ASP A 264 -16.45 -29.15 8.80
C ASP A 264 -17.46 -28.45 7.87
N PHE A 265 -17.46 -27.08 7.89
CA PHE A 265 -18.41 -26.32 7.09
C PHE A 265 -18.36 -26.64 5.60
N PHE A 266 -17.17 -26.95 5.05
CA PHE A 266 -17.01 -27.30 3.66
C PHE A 266 -17.79 -28.58 3.27
N SER A 267 -17.67 -29.63 4.07
CA SER A 267 -18.41 -30.89 3.86
C SER A 267 -19.91 -30.70 4.10
N SER A 268 -20.29 -29.85 5.05
CA SER A 268 -21.69 -29.55 5.35
C SER A 268 -22.36 -28.83 4.19
N LEU A 269 -21.69 -27.84 3.57
CA LEU A 269 -22.20 -27.14 2.39
C LEU A 269 -22.33 -28.07 1.18
N ILE A 270 -21.37 -28.94 0.93
CA ILE A 270 -21.47 -29.91 -0.16
C ILE A 270 -22.69 -30.82 0.03
N SER A 271 -22.93 -31.30 1.25
CA SER A 271 -24.09 -32.15 1.53
C SER A 271 -25.43 -31.42 1.33
N SER A 272 -25.51 -30.11 1.63
CA SER A 272 -26.74 -29.34 1.38
C SER A 272 -26.96 -29.09 -0.11
N TYR A 273 -25.92 -28.81 -0.90
CA TYR A 273 -26.04 -28.65 -2.36
C TYR A 273 -26.49 -29.94 -3.04
N GLN A 274 -26.01 -31.10 -2.60
CA GLN A 274 -26.44 -32.42 -3.12
C GLN A 274 -27.91 -32.66 -2.81
N SER A 275 -28.40 -32.33 -1.63
CA SER A 275 -29.81 -32.50 -1.24
C SER A 275 -30.76 -31.56 -2.02
N GLU A 276 -30.30 -30.36 -2.37
CA GLU A 276 -31.06 -29.44 -3.21
C GLU A 276 -31.12 -29.88 -4.67
N ASN A 277 -30.03 -30.43 -5.22
CA ASN A 277 -29.97 -30.95 -6.57
C ASN A 277 -30.84 -32.21 -6.74
N ASP A 278 -30.88 -33.13 -5.76
CA ASP A 278 -31.80 -34.29 -5.79
C ASP A 278 -33.29 -33.88 -5.77
N SER A 279 -33.63 -32.73 -5.17
CA SER A 279 -34.98 -32.19 -5.18
C SER A 279 -35.33 -31.41 -6.44
N SER A 280 -34.35 -30.80 -7.11
CA SER A 280 -34.53 -29.99 -8.32
C SER A 280 -34.43 -30.77 -9.63
N GLU A 281 -33.82 -31.97 -9.67
CA GLU A 281 -33.79 -32.82 -10.86
C GLU A 281 -35.18 -33.30 -11.31
N ARG A 282 -36.26 -33.07 -10.52
CA ARG A 282 -37.61 -33.37 -10.91
C ARG A 282 -38.32 -32.25 -11.73
N GLU A 283 -37.73 -31.07 -11.87
CA GLU A 283 -38.36 -29.93 -12.58
C GLU A 283 -37.51 -29.28 -13.70
N LEU A 284 -36.26 -29.65 -13.89
CA LEU A 284 -35.40 -29.05 -14.94
C LEU A 284 -35.24 -29.98 -16.15
N THR A 285 -36.35 -30.25 -16.84
CA THR A 285 -36.30 -30.60 -18.26
C THR A 285 -35.91 -29.36 -19.09
N GLU A 286 -34.64 -29.33 -19.47
CA GLU A 286 -34.11 -28.66 -20.67
C GLU A 286 -34.57 -27.22 -20.98
N LEU A 287 -33.95 -26.22 -20.38
CA LEU A 287 -33.80 -24.93 -21.04
C LEU A 287 -32.40 -24.88 -21.69
N LYS A 288 -32.26 -25.49 -22.85
CA LYS A 288 -31.14 -25.22 -23.76
C LYS A 288 -31.33 -23.85 -24.37
N LEU A 289 -30.90 -22.80 -23.70
CA LEU A 289 -30.81 -21.46 -24.29
C LEU A 289 -29.76 -21.47 -25.40
N THR A 290 -30.16 -21.13 -26.60
CA THR A 290 -29.25 -20.92 -27.73
C THR A 290 -28.48 -19.61 -27.51
N ILE A 291 -27.27 -19.50 -28.06
CA ILE A 291 -26.45 -18.25 -28.02
C ILE A 291 -27.28 -17.04 -28.50
N LYS A 292 -28.26 -17.24 -29.39
CA LYS A 292 -29.13 -16.20 -29.93
C LYS A 292 -30.12 -15.69 -28.89
N GLU A 293 -30.60 -16.54 -28.00
CA GLU A 293 -31.49 -16.17 -26.88
C GLU A 293 -30.74 -15.50 -25.73
N ILE A 294 -29.45 -15.85 -25.52
CA ILE A 294 -28.57 -15.17 -24.58
C ILE A 294 -28.24 -13.75 -25.05
N ILE A 295 -28.08 -13.54 -26.36
CA ILE A 295 -27.77 -12.20 -26.93
C ILE A 295 -29.04 -11.35 -27.04
N SER A 296 -30.23 -11.94 -27.17
CA SER A 296 -31.50 -11.22 -27.28
C SER A 296 -32.19 -10.91 -25.94
N SER A 297 -31.79 -11.58 -24.86
CA SER A 297 -32.16 -11.15 -23.52
C SER A 297 -31.37 -9.87 -23.21
N GLU A 298 -32.03 -8.74 -22.98
CA GLU A 298 -31.40 -7.53 -22.47
C GLU A 298 -30.60 -7.92 -21.24
N PHE A 299 -29.27 -7.93 -21.39
CA PHE A 299 -28.34 -8.20 -20.29
C PHE A 299 -28.45 -7.01 -19.35
N ASN A 300 -29.27 -7.13 -18.34
CA ASN A 300 -29.32 -6.18 -17.24
C ASN A 300 -28.32 -6.64 -16.18
N PRO A 301 -27.12 -6.02 -16.10
CA PRO A 301 -26.08 -6.41 -15.15
C PRO A 301 -26.50 -6.25 -13.69
N GLU A 302 -27.58 -5.51 -13.42
CA GLU A 302 -28.10 -5.31 -12.05
C GLU A 302 -28.91 -6.50 -11.51
N SER A 303 -29.32 -7.47 -12.35
CA SER A 303 -30.15 -8.59 -11.91
C SER A 303 -29.41 -9.84 -11.44
N GLN A 304 -28.07 -9.90 -11.59
CA GLN A 304 -27.23 -11.02 -11.11
C GLN A 304 -26.33 -10.68 -9.94
N LEU A 305 -26.13 -9.42 -9.62
CA LEU A 305 -25.74 -8.98 -8.29
C LEU A 305 -27.01 -9.10 -7.44
N GLY A 306 -27.08 -10.15 -6.61
CA GLY A 306 -28.22 -10.34 -5.68
C GLY A 306 -28.47 -9.01 -5.00
N ASN A 307 -29.74 -8.56 -5.02
CA ASN A 307 -30.20 -7.27 -4.50
C ASN A 307 -29.41 -6.85 -3.26
N VAL A 308 -28.42 -6.01 -3.45
CA VAL A 308 -27.90 -5.17 -2.41
C VAL A 308 -28.96 -4.10 -2.23
N ASP A 309 -29.86 -4.32 -1.26
CA ASP A 309 -30.85 -3.32 -0.87
C ASP A 309 -30.12 -2.03 -0.49
N SER A 310 -30.11 -1.07 -1.41
CA SER A 310 -29.46 0.24 -1.30
C SER A 310 -30.15 1.20 -0.32
N SER A 311 -30.80 0.69 0.72
CA SER A 311 -31.54 1.51 1.69
C SER A 311 -30.96 1.47 3.11
N ASN A 312 -29.63 1.48 3.28
CA ASN A 312 -28.98 1.62 4.58
C ASN A 312 -28.09 2.86 4.58
N GLU A 313 -28.27 3.69 5.60
CA GLU A 313 -27.39 4.85 5.89
C GLU A 313 -25.93 4.45 6.16
N ASP A 314 -25.64 3.17 6.46
CA ASP A 314 -24.28 2.61 6.56
C ASP A 314 -23.79 1.91 5.27
N ALA A 315 -24.59 1.87 4.20
CA ALA A 315 -24.21 1.22 2.93
C ALA A 315 -23.13 2.01 2.16
N ASP A 316 -22.88 3.27 2.54
CA ASP A 316 -21.92 4.16 1.88
C ASP A 316 -20.48 4.04 2.44
N ALA A 317 -20.27 3.30 3.53
CA ALA A 317 -18.95 3.08 4.07
C ALA A 317 -18.17 2.06 3.22
N ARG A 318 -17.14 2.53 2.54
CA ARG A 318 -16.20 1.66 1.81
C ARG A 318 -14.99 1.35 2.68
N PHE A 319 -14.66 0.06 2.77
CA PHE A 319 -13.49 -0.41 3.51
C PHE A 319 -12.38 -0.82 2.55
N GLU A 320 -11.19 -0.39 2.83
CA GLU A 320 -9.99 -0.79 2.10
C GLU A 320 -9.04 -1.55 3.02
N SER A 321 -8.67 -2.76 2.62
CA SER A 321 -7.69 -3.58 3.34
C SER A 321 -6.30 -2.95 3.29
N ILE A 322 -5.53 -3.14 4.35
CA ILE A 322 -4.14 -2.66 4.46
C ILE A 322 -3.14 -3.50 3.65
N ILE A 323 -3.53 -4.68 3.16
CA ILE A 323 -2.74 -5.55 2.30
C ILE A 323 -3.58 -6.08 1.14
N SER A 324 -2.94 -6.45 0.03
CA SER A 324 -3.57 -7.12 -1.10
C SER A 324 -3.75 -8.63 -0.85
N PHE A 325 -4.60 -9.28 -1.66
CA PHE A 325 -4.86 -10.70 -1.52
C PHE A 325 -3.61 -11.60 -1.68
N PRO A 326 -2.69 -11.39 -2.64
CA PRO A 326 -1.43 -12.13 -2.69
C PRO A 326 -0.62 -12.08 -1.40
N HIS A 327 -0.54 -10.91 -0.75
CA HIS A 327 0.12 -10.78 0.54
C HIS A 327 -0.65 -11.50 1.66
N PHE A 328 -1.99 -11.42 1.66
CA PHE A 328 -2.81 -12.18 2.59
C PHE A 328 -2.59 -13.69 2.47
N LEU A 329 -2.45 -14.21 1.25
CA LEU A 329 -2.11 -15.61 1.01
C LEU A 329 -0.76 -16.01 1.61
N LEU A 330 0.24 -15.11 1.57
CA LEU A 330 1.55 -15.38 2.22
C LEU A 330 1.44 -15.51 3.73
N HIS A 331 0.60 -14.72 4.39
CA HIS A 331 0.29 -14.90 5.80
C HIS A 331 -0.44 -16.23 6.05
N ALA A 332 -1.45 -16.55 5.22
CA ALA A 332 -2.23 -17.77 5.34
C ALA A 332 -1.36 -19.03 5.15
N ILE A 333 -0.47 -19.04 4.17
CA ILE A 333 0.45 -20.15 3.92
C ILE A 333 1.37 -20.39 5.11
N ARG A 334 1.94 -19.33 5.71
CA ARG A 334 2.81 -19.44 6.89
C ARG A 334 2.06 -20.01 8.10
N LEU A 335 0.83 -19.58 8.29
CA LEU A 335 -0.03 -20.03 9.39
C LEU A 335 -0.64 -21.42 9.13
N TYR A 336 -0.55 -21.96 7.94
CA TYR A 336 -0.95 -23.32 7.61
C TYR A 336 0.10 -24.37 7.98
N LEU A 337 1.34 -23.93 8.22
CA LEU A 337 2.37 -24.80 8.77
C LEU A 337 1.98 -25.35 10.16
N PRO A 338 2.40 -26.57 10.50
CA PRO A 338 2.31 -27.07 11.88
C PRO A 338 2.99 -26.09 12.84
N LYS A 339 2.39 -25.91 14.05
CA LYS A 339 2.87 -24.93 15.04
C LYS A 339 4.31 -25.20 15.53
N GLU A 340 4.78 -26.45 15.40
CA GLU A 340 6.11 -26.89 15.78
C GLU A 340 7.19 -26.49 14.77
N LYS A 341 6.81 -26.13 13.54
CA LYS A 341 7.73 -25.77 12.45
C LYS A 341 7.80 -24.26 12.29
N GLN A 342 9.02 -23.73 12.36
CA GLN A 342 9.24 -22.33 12.02
C GLN A 342 9.29 -22.17 10.49
N PRO A 343 8.83 -21.05 9.93
CA PRO A 343 8.86 -20.78 8.49
C PRO A 343 10.26 -20.94 7.87
N GLU A 344 11.30 -20.49 8.55
CA GLU A 344 12.69 -20.59 8.11
C GLU A 344 13.19 -22.04 8.05
N GLU A 345 12.73 -22.92 8.92
CA GLU A 345 13.11 -24.34 8.95
C GLU A 345 12.60 -25.08 7.72
N VAL A 346 11.50 -24.64 7.15
CA VAL A 346 10.93 -25.18 5.91
C VAL A 346 11.43 -24.47 4.65
N GLY A 347 12.31 -23.49 4.80
CA GLY A 347 12.93 -22.76 3.69
C GLY A 347 12.13 -21.56 3.18
N LEU A 348 11.11 -21.10 3.93
CA LEU A 348 10.40 -19.89 3.58
C LEU A 348 11.30 -18.67 3.83
N ASP A 349 11.25 -17.70 2.92
CA ASP A 349 12.01 -16.45 3.07
C ASP A 349 11.45 -15.63 4.24
N LYS A 350 12.29 -14.81 4.87
CA LYS A 350 11.83 -13.86 5.88
C LYS A 350 10.91 -12.80 5.29
N SER A 351 11.08 -12.41 4.02
CA SER A 351 10.23 -11.43 3.34
C SER A 351 8.92 -12.05 2.87
N LEU A 352 7.82 -11.30 3.03
CA LEU A 352 6.51 -11.62 2.46
C LEU A 352 6.46 -11.14 1.00
N ASP A 353 7.29 -11.73 0.13
CA ASP A 353 7.39 -11.34 -1.28
C ASP A 353 6.34 -12.08 -2.12
N ASP A 354 5.36 -11.36 -2.64
CA ASP A 354 4.28 -11.86 -3.50
C ASP A 354 4.81 -12.56 -4.77
N LYS A 355 5.98 -12.19 -5.27
CA LYS A 355 6.65 -12.87 -6.38
C LYS A 355 7.08 -14.30 -6.05
N LYS A 356 7.18 -14.65 -4.77
CA LYS A 356 7.54 -15.97 -4.27
C LYS A 356 6.35 -16.81 -3.85
N LEU A 357 5.11 -16.30 -4.02
CA LEU A 357 3.89 -16.95 -3.54
C LEU A 357 3.79 -18.42 -3.95
N ILE A 358 4.03 -18.74 -5.22
CA ILE A 358 3.94 -20.13 -5.72
C ILE A 358 5.06 -21.00 -5.16
N SER A 359 6.29 -20.49 -5.09
CA SER A 359 7.43 -21.26 -4.55
C SER A 359 7.26 -21.51 -3.04
N ASP A 360 6.80 -20.53 -2.29
CA ASP A 360 6.52 -20.66 -0.86
C ASP A 360 5.40 -21.68 -0.61
N PHE A 361 4.36 -21.64 -1.43
CA PHE A 361 3.29 -22.62 -1.37
C PHE A 361 3.78 -24.05 -1.63
N ASP A 362 4.65 -24.26 -2.63
CA ASP A 362 5.24 -25.56 -2.93
C ASP A 362 6.05 -26.13 -1.77
N LEU A 363 6.79 -25.28 -1.07
CA LEU A 363 7.52 -25.67 0.14
C LEU A 363 6.58 -26.14 1.25
N VAL A 364 5.46 -25.44 1.46
CA VAL A 364 4.47 -25.80 2.49
C VAL A 364 3.78 -27.13 2.13
N VAL A 365 3.35 -27.31 0.87
CA VAL A 365 2.75 -28.57 0.41
C VAL A 365 3.68 -29.73 0.68
N LYS A 366 4.96 -29.61 0.25
CA LYS A 366 5.97 -30.65 0.45
C LYS A 366 6.17 -31.02 1.92
N ASN A 367 6.29 -30.02 2.78
CA ASN A 367 6.50 -30.24 4.23
C ASN A 367 5.27 -30.84 4.94
N THR A 368 4.07 -30.54 4.45
CA THR A 368 2.82 -31.14 4.98
C THR A 368 2.69 -32.60 4.51
N GLU A 369 3.20 -32.93 3.31
CA GLU A 369 3.22 -34.29 2.76
C GLU A 369 4.18 -35.22 3.54
N GLU A 370 5.36 -34.74 3.94
CA GLU A 370 6.37 -35.51 4.65
C GLU A 370 5.90 -35.96 6.06
N GLU A 371 5.11 -35.16 6.77
CA GLU A 371 4.58 -35.54 8.11
C GLU A 371 3.56 -36.69 8.08
N VAL A 372 2.79 -36.81 7.00
CA VAL A 372 1.83 -37.91 6.85
C VAL A 372 2.53 -39.25 6.63
N VAL A 373 3.70 -39.22 6.05
CA VAL A 373 4.53 -40.45 5.78
C VAL A 373 5.24 -40.90 7.06
N ASP A 374 5.71 -40.00 7.90
CA ASP A 374 6.50 -40.29 9.11
C ASP A 374 5.64 -40.90 10.25
N LYS A 375 4.33 -40.69 10.24
CA LYS A 375 3.40 -41.30 11.23
C LYS A 375 2.96 -42.74 10.89
N GLY A 376 3.66 -43.41 10.00
CA GLY A 376 3.55 -44.87 9.77
C GLY A 376 2.26 -45.36 9.08
N GLN A 377 1.44 -44.47 8.58
CA GLN A 377 0.30 -44.76 7.74
C GLN A 377 0.69 -44.51 6.28
N GLY A 378 1.18 -45.53 5.59
CA GLY A 378 1.67 -45.50 4.19
C GLY A 378 0.65 -45.06 3.11
N LYS A 379 -0.19 -44.09 3.40
CA LYS A 379 -1.07 -43.40 2.46
C LYS A 379 -0.35 -42.18 1.89
N LYS A 380 -0.19 -42.12 0.58
CA LYS A 380 0.22 -40.89 -0.13
C LYS A 380 -0.68 -39.74 0.34
N PRO A 381 -0.13 -38.55 0.60
CA PRO A 381 -0.91 -37.39 0.97
C PRO A 381 -1.98 -37.16 -0.09
N ASN A 382 -3.21 -37.00 0.37
CA ASN A 382 -4.31 -36.74 -0.54
C ASN A 382 -4.33 -35.23 -0.82
N LYS A 383 -3.82 -34.84 -1.99
CA LYS A 383 -3.80 -33.44 -2.44
C LYS A 383 -5.17 -32.77 -2.35
N ALA A 384 -6.25 -33.54 -2.55
CA ALA A 384 -7.60 -33.04 -2.37
C ALA A 384 -7.86 -32.62 -0.91
N ASN A 385 -7.41 -33.41 0.07
CA ASN A 385 -7.56 -33.03 1.48
C ASN A 385 -6.73 -31.80 1.83
N PHE A 386 -5.56 -31.62 1.22
CA PHE A 386 -4.77 -30.41 1.37
C PHE A 386 -5.55 -29.19 0.84
N ALA A 387 -6.09 -29.25 -0.38
CA ALA A 387 -6.86 -28.14 -0.95
C ALA A 387 -8.08 -27.77 -0.09
N LYS A 388 -8.84 -28.77 0.37
CA LYS A 388 -9.98 -28.57 1.26
C LYS A 388 -9.57 -27.95 2.61
N GLY A 389 -8.52 -28.47 3.22
CA GLY A 389 -8.00 -27.93 4.47
C GLY A 389 -7.51 -26.50 4.32
N PHE A 390 -6.79 -26.22 3.25
CA PHE A 390 -6.26 -24.87 3.00
C PHE A 390 -7.37 -23.84 2.74
N ILE A 391 -8.39 -24.17 1.93
CA ILE A 391 -9.48 -23.22 1.66
C ILE A 391 -10.33 -22.93 2.91
N GLN A 392 -10.51 -23.91 3.79
CA GLN A 392 -11.18 -23.72 5.09
C GLN A 392 -10.35 -22.80 5.99
N HIS A 393 -9.05 -23.05 6.08
CA HIS A 393 -8.10 -22.22 6.82
C HIS A 393 -8.07 -20.78 6.29
N LEU A 394 -8.07 -20.61 4.96
CA LEU A 394 -8.08 -19.31 4.31
C LEU A 394 -9.32 -18.49 4.71
N LEU A 395 -10.51 -19.10 4.66
CA LEU A 395 -11.75 -18.44 5.06
C LEU A 395 -11.74 -18.08 6.55
N GLN A 396 -11.29 -18.99 7.41
CA GLN A 396 -11.18 -18.74 8.85
C GLN A 396 -10.25 -17.55 9.14
N LEU A 397 -9.08 -17.52 8.53
CA LEU A 397 -8.14 -16.39 8.68
C LEU A 397 -8.70 -15.09 8.11
N ARG A 398 -9.45 -15.18 7.00
CA ARG A 398 -10.09 -14.00 6.40
C ARG A 398 -11.14 -13.39 7.34
N CYS A 399 -11.92 -14.21 8.04
CA CYS A 399 -12.85 -13.74 9.07
C CYS A 399 -12.13 -13.05 10.23
N LEU A 400 -11.02 -13.63 10.71
CA LEU A 400 -10.21 -13.00 11.76
C LEU A 400 -9.60 -11.68 11.30
N PHE A 401 -9.08 -11.66 10.08
CA PHE A 401 -8.51 -10.46 9.47
C PHE A 401 -9.56 -9.35 9.36
N ASP A 402 -10.76 -9.68 8.86
CA ASP A 402 -11.82 -8.69 8.69
C ASP A 402 -12.33 -8.11 10.01
N LYS A 403 -12.37 -8.93 11.04
CA LYS A 403 -12.89 -8.53 12.34
C LYS A 403 -11.85 -7.82 13.22
N PHE A 404 -10.59 -8.22 13.17
CA PHE A 404 -9.59 -7.86 14.18
C PHE A 404 -8.37 -7.09 13.64
N ILE A 405 -8.23 -6.97 12.33
CA ILE A 405 -7.15 -6.18 11.72
C ILE A 405 -7.73 -4.88 11.16
N ILE A 406 -7.03 -3.78 11.40
CA ILE A 406 -7.46 -2.45 10.98
C ILE A 406 -7.64 -2.35 9.45
N LYS A 407 -8.58 -1.50 9.05
CA LYS A 407 -8.85 -1.12 7.67
C LYS A 407 -8.87 0.39 7.52
N ARG A 408 -8.85 0.86 6.28
CA ARG A 408 -9.17 2.24 5.95
C ARG A 408 -10.67 2.31 5.64
N GLU A 409 -11.41 3.14 6.35
CA GLU A 409 -12.84 3.40 6.13
C GLU A 409 -13.00 4.75 5.46
N PHE A 410 -13.70 4.78 4.33
CA PHE A 410 -13.98 5.97 3.56
C PHE A 410 -15.48 6.28 3.65
N ARG A 411 -15.80 7.55 3.88
CA ARG A 411 -17.17 8.08 3.88
C ARG A 411 -17.25 9.25 2.92
N GLU A 412 -18.46 9.61 2.47
CA GLU A 412 -18.65 10.76 1.58
C GLU A 412 -18.07 12.06 2.15
N GLU A 413 -18.12 12.25 3.46
CA GLU A 413 -17.60 13.43 4.16
C GLU A 413 -16.08 13.40 4.38
N ASN A 414 -15.44 12.23 4.31
CA ASN A 414 -14.01 12.02 4.56
C ASN A 414 -13.36 11.14 3.49
N LEU A 415 -12.91 11.78 2.41
CA LEU A 415 -12.27 11.13 1.27
C LEU A 415 -10.83 10.66 1.57
N ASP A 416 -10.20 11.18 2.62
CA ASP A 416 -8.86 10.75 3.04
C ASP A 416 -8.92 9.43 3.82
N GLY A 417 -10.10 9.02 4.25
CA GLY A 417 -10.37 7.82 5.03
C GLY A 417 -9.82 7.87 6.46
N GLU A 418 -10.32 7.00 7.31
CA GLU A 418 -9.90 6.87 8.71
C GLU A 418 -9.49 5.43 9.02
N TRP A 419 -8.63 5.25 10.04
CA TRP A 419 -8.37 3.91 10.57
C TRP A 419 -9.61 3.40 11.28
N SER A 420 -10.00 2.18 10.98
CA SER A 420 -11.22 1.56 11.47
C SER A 420 -10.96 0.13 11.92
N LEU A 421 -11.52 -0.25 13.07
CA LEU A 421 -11.54 -1.60 13.60
C LEU A 421 -12.98 -1.96 13.92
N LYS A 422 -13.66 -2.61 12.97
CA LYS A 422 -15.10 -2.90 13.03
C LYS A 422 -15.39 -4.36 12.76
N GLU A 423 -16.53 -4.81 13.24
CA GLU A 423 -17.11 -6.13 12.94
C GLU A 423 -18.48 -5.99 12.29
N LEU A 424 -18.81 -6.98 11.47
CA LEU A 424 -20.14 -7.11 10.88
C LEU A 424 -21.16 -7.53 11.95
N LYS A 425 -22.29 -6.84 12.02
CA LYS A 425 -23.47 -7.20 12.84
C LYS A 425 -24.72 -7.21 11.98
N VAL A 426 -25.78 -7.84 12.48
CA VAL A 426 -27.07 -7.95 11.81
C VAL A 426 -28.16 -7.38 12.69
N SER A 427 -29.03 -6.56 12.09
CA SER A 427 -30.27 -6.08 12.69
C SER A 427 -31.48 -6.67 11.95
N GLY A 428 -32.63 -6.78 12.62
CA GLY A 428 -33.84 -7.34 12.05
C GLY A 428 -33.93 -8.87 12.18
N GLN A 429 -35.06 -9.43 11.68
CA GLN A 429 -35.34 -10.88 11.70
C GLN A 429 -35.75 -11.37 10.31
N ASP A 430 -35.48 -12.63 10.04
CA ASP A 430 -35.85 -13.34 8.80
C ASP A 430 -35.47 -12.60 7.51
N SER A 431 -36.48 -12.28 6.66
CA SER A 431 -36.26 -11.58 5.37
C SER A 431 -35.86 -10.11 5.52
N LYS A 432 -35.96 -9.55 6.74
CA LYS A 432 -35.63 -8.14 7.03
C LYS A 432 -34.25 -7.98 7.69
N LYS A 433 -33.44 -9.03 7.71
CA LYS A 433 -32.06 -8.95 8.21
C LYS A 433 -31.24 -7.98 7.38
N LYS A 434 -30.61 -6.98 8.02
CA LYS A 434 -29.72 -6.00 7.41
C LYS A 434 -28.36 -6.01 8.11
N ALA A 435 -27.29 -6.01 7.33
CA ALA A 435 -25.94 -5.88 7.85
C ALA A 435 -25.64 -4.42 8.22
N TYR A 436 -24.89 -4.24 9.31
CA TYR A 436 -24.30 -2.98 9.69
C TYR A 436 -22.93 -3.23 10.33
N TYR A 437 -22.12 -2.18 10.48
CA TYR A 437 -20.77 -2.27 11.01
C TYR A 437 -20.67 -1.52 12.33
N SER A 438 -20.22 -2.20 13.37
CA SER A 438 -19.98 -1.61 14.70
C SER A 438 -18.51 -1.79 15.09
N ASN A 439 -18.05 -1.05 16.09
CA ASN A 439 -16.73 -1.29 16.66
C ASN A 439 -16.60 -2.76 17.08
N THR A 440 -15.42 -3.35 16.85
CA THR A 440 -15.13 -4.73 17.21
C THR A 440 -15.19 -4.90 18.73
N ALA A 441 -16.00 -5.85 19.20
CA ALA A 441 -16.08 -6.17 20.62
C ALA A 441 -14.80 -6.90 21.06
N LEU A 442 -13.98 -6.24 21.88
CA LEU A 442 -12.75 -6.80 22.46
C LEU A 442 -12.94 -7.18 23.94
N LYS A 443 -14.01 -6.73 24.60
CA LYS A 443 -14.34 -7.02 26.01
C LYS A 443 -15.83 -6.91 26.27
N ASP A 444 -16.30 -7.50 27.39
CA ASP A 444 -17.66 -7.36 27.88
C ASP A 444 -18.02 -5.92 28.30
N GLU A 445 -19.33 -5.60 28.37
CA GLU A 445 -19.90 -4.25 28.48
C GLU A 445 -19.25 -3.36 29.56
N GLY A 446 -18.84 -2.15 29.16
CA GLY A 446 -18.42 -1.05 30.04
C GLY A 446 -17.01 -0.48 29.82
N GLU A 447 -16.07 -1.23 29.26
CA GLU A 447 -14.71 -0.77 28.90
C GLU A 447 -14.43 -0.96 27.39
N GLU A 448 -15.44 -1.27 26.61
CA GLU A 448 -15.34 -1.70 25.20
C GLU A 448 -14.73 -0.61 24.29
N GLU A 449 -15.18 0.62 24.42
CA GLU A 449 -14.73 1.72 23.57
C GLU A 449 -13.24 2.06 23.78
N THR A 450 -12.80 2.04 25.04
CA THR A 450 -11.41 2.33 25.41
C THR A 450 -10.45 1.27 24.88
N ARG A 451 -10.80 -0.02 25.00
CA ARG A 451 -9.96 -1.14 24.50
C ARG A 451 -9.94 -1.20 22.97
N ASN A 452 -11.06 -0.93 22.32
CA ASN A 452 -11.12 -0.87 20.85
C ASN A 452 -10.21 0.24 20.33
N ASN A 453 -10.27 1.44 20.94
CA ASN A 453 -9.39 2.56 20.58
C ASN A 453 -7.91 2.25 20.79
N GLU A 454 -7.54 1.61 21.90
CA GLU A 454 -6.14 1.21 22.13
C GLU A 454 -5.67 0.21 21.08
N CYS A 455 -6.49 -0.79 20.74
CA CYS A 455 -6.18 -1.77 19.71
C CYS A 455 -6.04 -1.14 18.32
N LEU A 456 -6.94 -0.22 17.97
CA LEU A 456 -6.88 0.54 16.74
C LEU A 456 -5.59 1.36 16.67
N MET A 457 -5.25 2.08 17.72
CA MET A 457 -4.10 2.98 17.75
C MET A 457 -2.78 2.22 17.69
N ILE A 458 -2.62 1.08 18.41
CA ILE A 458 -1.38 0.29 18.33
C ILE A 458 -1.21 -0.35 16.95
N GLN A 459 -2.29 -0.87 16.34
CA GLN A 459 -2.22 -1.41 14.99
C GLN A 459 -1.95 -0.31 13.95
N ALA A 460 -2.52 0.88 14.11
CA ALA A 460 -2.21 2.03 13.26
C ALA A 460 -0.74 2.45 13.38
N ALA A 461 -0.17 2.48 14.60
CA ALA A 461 1.25 2.73 14.81
C ALA A 461 2.14 1.71 14.10
N LEU A 462 1.81 0.41 14.19
CA LEU A 462 2.50 -0.65 13.46
C LEU A 462 2.37 -0.45 11.94
N ARG A 463 1.18 -0.16 11.45
CA ARG A 463 0.91 0.01 10.01
C ARG A 463 1.68 1.18 9.39
N VAL A 464 1.70 2.34 10.04
CA VAL A 464 2.44 3.51 9.52
C VAL A 464 3.95 3.35 9.67
N SER A 465 4.42 2.46 10.54
CA SER A 465 5.83 2.12 10.69
C SER A 465 6.32 1.16 9.61
N TYR A 466 5.54 0.12 9.34
CA TYR A 466 5.81 -0.91 8.34
C TYR A 466 4.97 -0.65 7.09
N THR A 467 5.47 0.19 6.19
CA THR A 467 4.71 0.65 5.03
C THR A 467 4.66 -0.36 3.89
N SER A 468 5.68 -1.23 3.75
CA SER A 468 5.69 -2.28 2.73
C SER A 468 5.03 -3.56 3.26
N PRO A 469 4.07 -4.17 2.54
CA PRO A 469 3.47 -5.43 2.90
C PRO A 469 4.50 -6.56 3.11
N LYS A 470 5.64 -6.50 2.43
CA LYS A 470 6.73 -7.50 2.54
C LYS A 470 7.34 -7.62 3.94
N VAL A 471 7.11 -6.66 4.82
CA VAL A 471 7.67 -6.61 6.18
C VAL A 471 6.59 -6.53 7.27
N MET A 472 5.31 -6.71 6.94
CA MET A 472 4.19 -6.62 7.88
C MET A 472 3.98 -7.93 8.67
N HIS A 473 5.04 -8.53 9.19
CA HIS A 473 4.96 -9.76 9.97
C HIS A 473 4.07 -9.65 11.21
N TRP A 474 3.87 -8.44 11.72
CA TRP A 474 2.97 -8.19 12.84
C TRP A 474 1.53 -8.69 12.56
N ILE A 475 1.09 -8.69 11.28
CA ILE A 475 -0.21 -9.28 10.89
C ILE A 475 -0.19 -10.79 11.09
N THR A 476 0.90 -11.48 10.68
CA THR A 476 1.05 -12.93 10.91
C THR A 476 0.97 -13.26 12.39
N GLU A 477 1.67 -12.50 13.23
CA GLU A 477 1.71 -12.74 14.67
C GLU A 477 0.35 -12.51 15.34
N LEU A 478 -0.35 -11.40 15.00
CA LEU A 478 -1.70 -11.16 15.52
C LEU A 478 -2.70 -12.22 15.05
N LEU A 479 -2.67 -12.62 13.77
CA LEU A 479 -3.53 -13.70 13.26
C LEU A 479 -3.20 -15.05 13.92
N ASN A 480 -1.93 -15.34 14.18
CA ASN A 480 -1.52 -16.54 14.88
C ASN A 480 -2.09 -16.58 16.31
N TRP A 481 -1.97 -15.47 17.02
CA TRP A 481 -2.55 -15.33 18.37
C TRP A 481 -4.08 -15.46 18.34
N LEU A 482 -4.76 -14.83 17.38
CA LEU A 482 -6.21 -14.86 17.21
C LEU A 482 -6.75 -16.25 16.88
N ARG A 483 -6.02 -17.11 16.20
CA ARG A 483 -6.46 -18.50 15.93
C ARG A 483 -6.80 -19.26 17.21
N ASP A 484 -6.09 -18.97 18.29
CA ASP A 484 -6.32 -19.63 19.59
C ASP A 484 -7.21 -18.81 20.53
N ASN A 485 -7.31 -17.49 20.32
CA ASN A 485 -7.91 -16.55 21.26
C ASN A 485 -9.12 -15.75 20.71
N HIS A 486 -9.63 -16.08 19.51
CA HIS A 486 -10.71 -15.30 18.87
C HIS A 486 -12.03 -15.28 19.65
N ASN A 487 -12.27 -16.26 20.54
CA ASN A 487 -13.42 -16.28 21.43
C ASN A 487 -13.24 -15.41 22.70
N ASN A 488 -11.99 -15.04 23.00
CA ASN A 488 -11.64 -14.13 24.09
C ASN A 488 -10.52 -13.17 23.63
N PRO A 489 -10.85 -12.16 22.80
CA PRO A 489 -9.85 -11.30 22.15
C PRO A 489 -9.31 -10.18 23.05
N GLU A 490 -9.59 -10.17 24.35
CA GLU A 490 -9.20 -9.10 25.29
C GLU A 490 -7.70 -8.76 25.25
N GLY A 491 -6.84 -9.77 25.06
CA GLY A 491 -5.38 -9.62 25.02
C GLY A 491 -4.83 -9.15 23.67
N LEU A 492 -5.67 -8.85 22.66
CA LEU A 492 -5.19 -8.46 21.33
C LEU A 492 -4.38 -7.16 21.36
N THR A 493 -4.81 -6.19 22.16
CA THR A 493 -4.08 -4.92 22.37
C THR A 493 -2.71 -5.19 22.99
N ASP A 494 -2.67 -6.02 24.02
CA ASP A 494 -1.42 -6.35 24.73
C ASP A 494 -0.43 -7.09 23.81
N GLU A 495 -0.93 -7.96 22.93
CA GLU A 495 -0.08 -8.62 21.93
C GLU A 495 0.48 -7.61 20.91
N GLY A 496 -0.34 -6.65 20.44
CA GLY A 496 0.14 -5.55 19.57
C GLY A 496 1.20 -4.68 20.27
N GLU A 497 1.01 -4.33 21.52
CA GLU A 497 1.99 -3.59 22.34
C GLU A 497 3.30 -4.37 22.51
N LYS A 498 3.20 -5.65 22.75
CA LYS A 498 4.36 -6.55 22.87
C LYS A 498 5.18 -6.57 21.59
N LEU A 499 4.53 -6.74 20.44
CA LEU A 499 5.21 -6.72 19.14
C LEU A 499 5.94 -5.38 18.87
N ALA A 500 5.30 -4.26 19.20
CA ALA A 500 5.93 -2.93 19.07
C ALA A 500 7.09 -2.74 20.06
N ALA A 501 6.96 -3.23 21.30
CA ALA A 501 8.00 -3.20 22.31
C ALA A 501 9.21 -4.05 21.90
N GLU A 502 9.00 -5.25 21.39
CA GLU A 502 10.04 -6.12 20.87
C GLU A 502 10.78 -5.47 19.71
N ALA A 503 10.05 -4.87 18.76
CA ALA A 503 10.60 -4.17 17.61
C ALA A 503 11.46 -2.94 17.98
N THR A 504 11.27 -2.37 19.18
CA THR A 504 11.98 -1.18 19.66
C THR A 504 12.98 -1.49 20.77
N SER A 505 13.01 -2.71 21.31
CA SER A 505 13.83 -3.09 22.47
C SER A 505 15.32 -2.82 22.27
N TRP A 506 15.85 -3.14 21.09
CA TRP A 506 17.27 -2.91 20.76
C TRP A 506 17.66 -1.43 20.82
N PHE A 507 16.73 -0.51 20.53
CA PHE A 507 16.99 0.93 20.56
C PHE A 507 17.26 1.42 21.99
N LEU A 508 16.70 0.75 23.01
CA LEU A 508 16.92 1.08 24.41
C LEU A 508 18.31 0.68 24.92
N ASP A 509 19.01 -0.20 24.18
CA ASP A 509 20.37 -0.64 24.48
C ASP A 509 21.43 0.26 23.82
N GLU A 510 21.01 1.24 22.99
CA GLU A 510 21.91 2.19 22.37
C GLU A 510 22.58 3.12 23.41
N THR A 511 23.87 3.41 23.23
CA THR A 511 24.64 4.14 24.22
C THR A 511 24.49 5.65 24.15
N ASP A 512 24.28 6.21 22.95
CA ASP A 512 24.29 7.67 22.76
C ASP A 512 23.05 8.20 21.99
N TYR A 513 22.19 7.31 21.47
CA TYR A 513 20.94 7.68 20.76
C TYR A 513 21.11 8.71 19.63
N LYS A 514 22.20 8.60 18.86
CA LYS A 514 22.58 9.54 17.79
C LYS A 514 22.45 8.93 16.39
N LEU A 515 21.42 8.13 16.15
CA LEU A 515 21.18 7.52 14.85
C LEU A 515 20.68 8.52 13.79
N GLY A 516 20.31 9.73 14.21
CA GLY A 516 19.78 10.75 13.28
C GLY A 516 18.61 10.23 12.45
N VAL A 517 18.62 10.51 11.16
CA VAL A 517 17.58 10.08 10.21
C VAL A 517 17.53 8.56 10.00
N GLN A 518 18.49 7.80 10.51
CA GLN A 518 18.48 6.34 10.46
C GLN A 518 17.61 5.71 11.57
N THR A 519 17.14 6.49 12.53
CA THR A 519 16.24 6.00 13.59
C THR A 519 14.97 5.43 12.94
N PRO A 520 14.65 4.14 13.17
CA PRO A 520 13.49 3.51 12.57
C PRO A 520 12.17 4.17 12.99
N ARG A 521 11.25 4.27 12.07
CA ARG A 521 9.93 4.91 12.31
C ARG A 521 9.14 4.27 13.43
N ILE A 522 9.28 2.97 13.64
CA ILE A 522 8.60 2.28 14.74
C ILE A 522 8.95 2.86 16.10
N VAL A 523 10.19 3.33 16.31
CA VAL A 523 10.60 3.95 17.57
C VAL A 523 9.79 5.21 17.87
N PHE A 524 9.56 6.05 16.86
CA PHE A 524 8.77 7.27 17.00
C PHE A 524 7.26 6.94 17.16
N ASN A 525 6.74 6.08 16.30
CA ASN A 525 5.31 5.77 16.32
C ASN A 525 4.89 5.01 17.58
N PHE A 526 5.72 4.09 18.07
CA PHE A 526 5.44 3.42 19.33
C PHE A 526 5.55 4.38 20.52
N LEU A 527 6.51 5.30 20.50
CA LEU A 527 6.58 6.38 21.50
C LEU A 527 5.31 7.25 21.46
N ASP A 528 4.86 7.68 20.29
CA ASP A 528 3.64 8.48 20.15
C ASP A 528 2.41 7.70 20.67
N TYR A 529 2.34 6.38 20.44
CA TYR A 529 1.31 5.52 21.03
C TYR A 529 1.34 5.54 22.57
N LEU A 530 2.54 5.37 23.16
CA LEU A 530 2.69 5.37 24.63
C LEU A 530 2.34 6.73 25.24
N LEU A 531 2.71 7.83 24.58
CA LEU A 531 2.36 9.20 25.00
C LEU A 531 0.85 9.45 24.89
N TRP A 532 0.21 8.99 23.80
CA TRP A 532 -1.24 9.03 23.64
C TRP A 532 -1.96 8.23 24.73
N LYS A 533 -1.48 7.02 25.02
CA LYS A 533 -2.06 6.13 26.06
C LYS A 533 -1.98 6.74 27.45
N GLU A 534 -0.91 7.49 27.74
CA GLU A 534 -0.72 8.17 29.05
C GLU A 534 -1.72 9.33 29.28
N ASP A 535 -2.08 10.08 28.22
CA ASP A 535 -2.99 11.23 28.33
C ASP A 535 -3.92 11.30 27.11
N LYS A 536 -4.90 10.40 27.07
CA LYS A 536 -5.86 10.28 25.96
C LYS A 536 -6.72 11.52 25.78
N ASP A 537 -7.05 12.20 26.87
CA ASP A 537 -7.89 13.42 26.85
C ASP A 537 -7.14 14.55 26.15
N LYS A 538 -5.86 14.74 26.47
CA LYS A 538 -5.02 15.78 25.86
C LYS A 538 -4.78 15.53 24.37
N TYR A 539 -4.65 14.27 23.96
CA TYR A 539 -4.33 13.88 22.59
C TYR A 539 -5.50 13.20 21.87
N SER A 540 -6.75 13.54 22.26
CA SER A 540 -7.98 12.97 21.69
C SER A 540 -8.14 13.23 20.19
N ASP A 541 -7.51 14.29 19.66
CA ASP A 541 -7.47 14.64 18.24
C ASP A 541 -6.37 13.92 17.45
N PHE A 542 -5.48 13.17 18.13
CA PHE A 542 -4.33 12.56 17.48
C PHE A 542 -4.72 11.30 16.70
N GLN A 543 -4.26 11.24 15.44
CA GLN A 543 -4.37 10.07 14.57
C GLN A 543 -3.01 9.72 13.95
N PHE A 544 -2.79 8.43 13.78
CA PHE A 544 -1.60 7.96 13.06
C PHE A 544 -1.75 8.16 11.56
N GLU A 545 -0.80 8.86 10.98
CA GLU A 545 -0.69 9.16 9.56
C GLU A 545 0.67 8.70 9.02
N PHE A 546 0.78 8.55 7.70
CA PHE A 546 2.03 8.18 7.05
C PHE A 546 3.05 9.34 7.06
N ARG A 547 3.71 9.56 8.20
CA ARG A 547 4.82 10.48 8.34
C ARG A 547 6.12 9.75 7.99
N ASN A 548 6.71 10.07 6.84
CA ASN A 548 7.82 9.31 6.25
C ASN A 548 9.16 10.03 6.27
N SER A 549 9.26 11.16 6.98
CA SER A 549 10.47 11.95 7.11
C SER A 549 10.85 12.14 8.58
N VAL A 550 12.10 11.82 8.92
CA VAL A 550 12.68 12.17 10.22
C VAL A 550 13.25 13.57 10.09
N GLU A 551 12.76 14.49 10.91
CA GLU A 551 13.12 15.89 10.91
C GLU A 551 13.90 16.25 12.17
N HIS A 552 14.87 17.17 11.99
CA HIS A 552 15.64 17.79 13.05
C HIS A 552 14.96 19.09 13.49
N LEU A 553 14.43 19.15 14.70
CA LEU A 553 13.84 20.40 15.19
C LEU A 553 14.88 21.54 15.19
N TYR A 554 16.05 21.29 15.76
CA TYR A 554 17.23 22.13 15.53
C TYR A 554 17.90 21.65 14.22
N PRO A 555 17.98 22.49 13.19
CA PRO A 555 18.39 22.06 11.86
C PRO A 555 19.86 21.63 11.79
N GLN A 556 20.17 20.68 10.90
CA GLN A 556 21.57 20.24 10.67
C GLN A 556 22.44 21.39 10.15
N ASN A 557 21.89 22.24 9.27
CA ASN A 557 22.56 23.38 8.66
C ASN A 557 21.70 24.64 8.87
N PRO A 558 21.86 25.36 10.00
CA PRO A 558 21.12 26.59 10.27
C PRO A 558 21.33 27.64 9.18
N SER A 559 20.29 28.41 8.88
CA SER A 559 20.37 29.53 7.92
C SER A 559 21.42 30.56 8.33
N GLU A 560 22.16 31.14 7.38
CA GLU A 560 23.11 32.21 7.62
C GLU A 560 22.43 33.40 8.33
N GLY A 561 23.09 33.94 9.36
CA GLY A 561 22.54 35.06 10.16
C GLY A 561 21.73 34.65 11.38
N SER A 562 21.52 33.35 11.62
CA SER A 562 20.97 32.89 12.88
C SER A 562 22.06 33.05 13.97
N SER A 563 21.70 33.66 15.11
CA SER A 563 22.59 33.73 16.30
C SER A 563 22.83 32.36 16.96
N ILE A 564 22.48 31.28 16.25
CA ILE A 564 22.47 29.93 16.75
C ILE A 564 23.91 29.37 16.71
N THR A 565 24.46 29.17 17.86
CA THR A 565 25.77 28.52 18.01
C THR A 565 25.67 27.04 17.61
N HIS A 566 26.65 26.57 16.85
CA HIS A 566 26.80 25.16 16.53
C HIS A 566 26.85 24.32 17.82
N TRP A 567 26.01 23.28 17.93
CA TRP A 567 26.09 22.33 19.04
C TRP A 567 26.11 20.88 18.54
N ASP A 568 26.90 20.06 19.23
CA ASP A 568 27.04 18.65 18.97
C ASP A 568 25.81 17.92 19.55
N GLY A 569 25.16 17.11 18.76
CA GLY A 569 23.94 16.39 19.21
C GLY A 569 22.72 16.65 18.35
N LYS A 570 22.90 17.23 17.16
CA LYS A 570 21.80 17.41 16.20
C LYS A 570 21.08 16.11 15.90
N ASP A 571 21.82 15.01 15.79
CA ASP A 571 21.31 13.66 15.49
C ASP A 571 20.78 12.90 16.72
N MET A 572 20.80 13.54 17.91
CA MET A 572 20.23 12.96 19.12
C MET A 572 18.73 12.73 18.96
N PHE A 573 18.24 11.59 19.45
CA PHE A 573 16.82 11.26 19.43
C PHE A 573 15.92 12.36 20.03
N GLY A 574 16.42 13.07 21.04
CA GLY A 574 15.74 14.24 21.63
C GLY A 574 15.44 15.36 20.65
N ASN A 575 16.24 15.52 19.60
CA ASN A 575 16.09 16.56 18.58
C ASN A 575 15.26 16.12 17.36
N LEU A 576 14.86 14.87 17.28
CA LEU A 576 14.21 14.29 16.10
C LEU A 576 12.72 14.12 16.30
N CYS A 577 11.95 14.27 15.22
CA CYS A 577 10.52 13.97 15.17
C CYS A 577 10.11 13.41 13.80
N LEU A 578 8.93 12.79 13.72
CA LEU A 578 8.36 12.36 12.44
C LEU A 578 7.40 13.42 11.89
N ILE A 579 7.60 13.75 10.61
CA ILE A 579 6.73 14.64 9.84
C ILE A 579 6.55 14.08 8.41
N SER A 580 5.65 14.67 7.62
CA SER A 580 5.56 14.39 6.20
C SER A 580 6.72 15.03 5.41
N ARG A 581 7.00 14.56 4.19
CA ARG A 581 8.01 15.19 3.32
C ARG A 581 7.69 16.64 3.00
N ARG A 582 6.41 16.96 2.82
CA ARG A 582 5.94 18.32 2.55
C ARG A 582 6.18 19.24 3.73
N GLU A 583 5.88 18.79 4.94
CA GLU A 583 6.15 19.50 6.18
C GLU A 583 7.66 19.71 6.37
N ASN A 584 8.47 18.69 6.12
CA ASN A 584 9.93 18.80 6.18
C ASN A 584 10.45 19.88 5.21
N SER A 585 9.93 19.94 3.99
CA SER A 585 10.31 20.97 3.02
C SER A 585 9.93 22.38 3.51
N ARG A 586 8.84 22.54 4.25
CA ARG A 586 8.42 23.82 4.85
C ARG A 586 9.29 24.20 6.05
N PHE A 587 9.62 23.26 6.89
CA PHE A 587 10.51 23.49 8.03
C PHE A 587 11.91 23.90 7.60
N SER A 588 12.43 23.30 6.53
CA SER A 588 13.73 23.66 5.95
C SER A 588 14.82 23.85 7.02
N ASN A 589 15.68 24.81 6.85
CA ASN A 589 16.76 25.16 7.80
C ASN A 589 16.37 26.24 8.82
N LEU A 590 15.06 26.44 9.06
CA LEU A 590 14.57 27.41 10.02
C LEU A 590 14.97 27.02 11.45
N SER A 591 15.16 28.04 12.30
CA SER A 591 15.37 27.81 13.72
C SER A 591 14.14 27.18 14.38
N PRO A 592 14.29 26.45 15.49
CA PRO A 592 13.15 25.84 16.20
C PRO A 592 12.03 26.82 16.52
N LYS A 593 12.38 28.02 16.99
CA LYS A 593 11.42 29.11 17.24
C LYS A 593 10.62 29.48 15.99
N LEU A 594 11.29 29.67 14.86
CA LEU A 594 10.62 30.06 13.61
C LEU A 594 9.77 28.91 13.06
N LYS A 595 10.17 27.66 13.23
CA LYS A 595 9.33 26.50 12.89
C LYS A 595 8.02 26.51 13.67
N CYS A 596 8.09 26.77 14.98
CA CYS A 596 6.90 26.86 15.84
C CYS A 596 6.02 28.07 15.52
N GLN A 597 6.62 29.22 15.21
CA GLN A 597 5.88 30.47 14.94
C GLN A 597 5.21 30.47 13.55
N TYR A 598 5.94 30.08 12.50
CA TYR A 598 5.41 30.13 11.13
C TYR A 598 4.54 28.92 10.78
N TYR A 599 4.78 27.80 11.43
CA TYR A 599 4.11 26.53 11.14
C TYR A 599 3.48 25.90 12.39
N SER A 600 2.83 26.74 13.23
CA SER A 600 2.18 26.29 14.47
C SER A 600 1.19 25.17 14.22
N ASN A 601 0.45 25.22 13.10
CA ASN A 601 -0.49 24.17 12.70
C ASN A 601 0.18 22.80 12.45
N ILE A 602 1.41 22.78 11.90
CA ILE A 602 2.18 21.54 11.71
C ILE A 602 2.64 21.00 13.08
N VAL A 603 3.10 21.89 13.96
CA VAL A 603 3.57 21.51 15.28
C VAL A 603 2.42 21.00 16.16
N GLU A 604 1.27 21.69 16.15
CA GLU A 604 0.11 21.39 16.99
C GLU A 604 -0.66 20.13 16.53
N LYS A 605 -0.65 19.80 15.24
CA LYS A 605 -1.33 18.64 14.66
C LYS A 605 -0.38 17.48 14.30
N GLY A 606 0.92 17.69 14.44
CA GLY A 606 1.97 16.70 14.12
C GLY A 606 2.02 15.52 15.08
N SER A 607 3.13 14.77 15.01
CA SER A 607 3.43 13.68 15.94
C SER A 607 3.42 14.21 17.38
N ILE A 608 3.02 13.37 18.34
CA ILE A 608 2.89 13.80 19.75
C ILE A 608 4.25 14.28 20.28
N LYS A 609 5.31 13.59 19.89
CA LYS A 609 6.68 14.02 20.22
C LYS A 609 6.97 15.43 19.72
N LEU A 610 6.57 15.80 18.50
CA LEU A 610 6.74 17.14 17.96
C LEU A 610 5.89 18.17 18.73
N ARG A 611 4.64 17.84 19.07
CA ARG A 611 3.77 18.71 19.91
C ARG A 611 4.43 19.05 21.24
N ILE A 612 5.00 18.03 21.93
CA ILE A 612 5.71 18.23 23.19
C ILE A 612 6.94 19.12 23.01
N MET A 613 7.71 18.93 21.92
CA MET A 613 8.86 19.79 21.61
C MET A 613 8.42 21.26 21.42
N GLY A 614 7.33 21.50 20.70
CA GLY A 614 6.72 22.82 20.53
C GLY A 614 6.28 23.45 21.85
N GLU A 615 5.64 22.67 22.73
CA GLU A 615 5.26 23.12 24.07
C GLU A 615 6.46 23.56 24.91
N ILE A 616 7.59 22.84 24.83
CA ILE A 616 8.83 23.17 25.55
C ILE A 616 9.35 24.54 25.07
N ILE A 617 9.38 24.75 23.74
CA ILE A 617 9.83 26.02 23.16
C ILE A 617 8.95 27.18 23.61
N ASN A 618 7.62 27.02 23.50
CA ASN A 618 6.65 28.06 23.84
C ASN A 618 6.62 28.41 25.35
N LYS A 619 7.01 27.47 26.22
CA LYS A 619 7.13 27.69 27.67
C LYS A 619 8.49 28.26 28.10
N SER A 620 9.48 28.22 27.22
CA SER A 620 10.82 28.79 27.52
C SER A 620 10.78 30.30 27.44
N SER A 621 11.39 31.00 28.44
CA SER A 621 11.48 32.47 28.46
C SER A 621 12.19 33.03 27.22
N ASP A 622 13.12 32.26 26.65
CA ASP A 622 13.93 32.67 25.50
C ASP A 622 13.38 32.11 24.20
N GLU A 623 12.32 31.27 24.27
CA GLU A 623 11.73 30.54 23.13
C GLU A 623 12.80 29.79 22.30
N GLU A 624 13.85 29.27 22.95
CA GLU A 624 14.96 28.59 22.29
C GLU A 624 14.98 27.10 22.62
N TRP A 625 15.36 26.31 21.63
CA TRP A 625 15.65 24.87 21.75
C TRP A 625 17.17 24.66 21.80
N ARG A 626 17.69 24.42 23.00
CA ARG A 626 19.13 24.23 23.23
C ARG A 626 19.46 22.78 23.56
N LEU A 627 20.76 22.45 23.61
CA LEU A 627 21.23 21.10 23.93
C LEU A 627 20.64 20.59 25.25
N ARG A 628 20.55 21.43 26.26
CA ARG A 628 19.98 21.09 27.57
C ARG A 628 18.51 20.67 27.49
N GLU A 629 17.70 21.40 26.73
CA GLU A 629 16.28 21.09 26.51
C GLU A 629 16.14 19.79 25.72
N CYS A 630 16.99 19.58 24.70
CA CYS A 630 17.06 18.37 23.92
C CYS A 630 17.41 17.15 24.79
N GLU A 631 18.46 17.22 25.62
CA GLU A 631 18.87 16.15 26.52
C GLU A 631 17.77 15.79 27.54
N LYS A 632 17.16 16.81 28.13
CA LYS A 632 16.04 16.64 29.08
C LYS A 632 14.84 15.97 28.40
N HIS A 633 14.51 16.42 27.21
CA HIS A 633 13.42 15.84 26.39
C HIS A 633 13.74 14.39 26.02
N GLN A 634 14.96 14.11 25.53
CA GLN A 634 15.43 12.75 25.22
C GLN A 634 15.23 11.81 26.41
N LYS A 635 15.72 12.22 27.59
CA LYS A 635 15.59 11.41 28.81
C LYS A 635 14.11 11.09 29.15
N ALA A 636 13.23 12.07 28.96
CA ALA A 636 11.80 11.86 29.19
C ALA A 636 11.22 10.86 28.17
N MET A 637 11.51 11.00 26.88
CA MET A 637 11.01 10.13 25.82
C MET A 637 11.52 8.69 25.95
N LEU A 638 12.79 8.51 26.26
CA LEU A 638 13.37 7.19 26.55
C LEU A 638 12.76 6.56 27.82
N GLY A 639 12.39 7.39 28.81
CA GLY A 639 11.67 6.95 29.99
C GLY A 639 10.30 6.34 29.67
N PHE A 640 9.57 6.87 28.67
CA PHE A 640 8.32 6.29 28.19
C PHE A 640 8.56 4.97 27.47
N LEU A 641 9.49 4.89 26.53
CA LEU A 641 9.83 3.66 25.81
C LEU A 641 10.28 2.54 26.76
N GLY A 642 11.00 2.87 27.84
CA GLY A 642 11.51 1.91 28.82
C GLY A 642 10.45 1.40 29.81
N ARG A 643 9.26 1.98 29.88
CA ARG A 643 8.13 1.54 30.72
C ARG A 643 7.33 0.39 30.11
N SER A 644 7.53 0.10 28.81
CA SER A 644 6.88 -1.00 28.11
C SER A 644 7.17 -2.34 28.80
N PRO A 645 6.23 -3.32 28.82
CA PRO A 645 6.38 -4.56 29.58
C PRO A 645 7.63 -5.34 29.13
N LYS A 646 8.61 -5.42 30.02
CA LYS A 646 9.83 -6.22 29.85
C LYS A 646 9.54 -7.65 30.28
N ASN A 647 8.94 -8.47 29.46
CA ASN A 647 8.87 -9.91 29.72
C ASN A 647 8.79 -10.69 28.42
N VAL A 648 9.88 -10.76 27.67
CA VAL A 648 10.18 -11.93 26.82
C VAL A 648 11.70 -12.01 26.60
N THR A 649 12.29 -13.09 27.05
CA THR A 649 13.67 -13.48 26.75
C THR A 649 13.71 -13.96 25.29
N LEU A 650 14.19 -13.14 24.39
CA LEU A 650 14.41 -13.53 23.00
C LEU A 650 15.85 -14.01 22.79
N THR A 651 15.96 -15.26 22.36
CA THR A 651 17.18 -15.80 21.75
C THR A 651 17.17 -15.39 20.27
N GLY A 652 18.00 -14.42 19.92
CA GLY A 652 18.23 -14.05 18.52
C GLY A 652 18.19 -12.55 18.26
N LYS A 653 19.36 -11.91 18.11
CA LYS A 653 19.48 -10.49 17.71
C LYS A 653 18.97 -10.31 16.27
N PRO A 654 18.02 -9.42 16.00
CA PRO A 654 17.79 -8.96 14.64
C PRO A 654 18.93 -8.03 14.21
N GLN A 655 19.55 -8.29 13.07
CA GLN A 655 20.48 -7.34 12.48
C GLN A 655 19.72 -6.23 11.76
N PRO A 656 20.15 -4.97 11.88
CA PRO A 656 19.54 -3.82 11.21
C PRO A 656 19.80 -3.89 9.70
N ARG A 657 18.74 -3.76 8.91
CA ARG A 657 18.82 -3.40 7.49
C ARG A 657 17.90 -2.23 7.18
#